data_6dc03c766d41fe9fb3bbb90cad2bd278
#
_entry.id   6dc03c766d41fe9fb3bbb90cad2bd278
#
_cell.length_a   1.000
_cell.length_b   1.000
_cell.length_c   1.000
_cell.angle_alpha   90.00
_cell.angle_beta   90.00
_cell.angle_gamma   90.00
#
_symmetry.space_group_name_H-M   'P 1'
#
loop_
_entity.id
_entity.type
_entity.pdbx_description
1 polymer ?
#
loop_
_entity_poly.entity_id
_entity_poly.type
_entity_poly.pdbx_seq_one_letter_code
_entity_poly.pdbx_strand_id
1 'polypeptide(L)'
;MERWNKRLPRLLWIVVLAGVLASLPLIAARMQTERSADTVTFAFDFRDLLQIASTQDDPERFVQQQLPVLKQAGVNAMIVFESTLEELAWSGSLAVYDARQAALLEGRVEDPSDNGTYVLFHKPEEEPVLRPVIETAFGLLGVTVEPWSHDGRKGLRIGMGRDDALLRPMRPNPLAMRMLRDAGFLVVPRLSDRTAFNAAELERWMDSFAEFDVKLIVFDGNAVTGYGDHARTRSLDTFAAMLRERGIAVGMFENLRTPQQGMYGLAERLDYQAVRVHPVAEAETLTLSPAQLADRIVLAVKDRNIRMIYLNATSVRDAVRGRVVNSLDTVVKALGGGDGVRGAVARLAELGYPAGQAVPFEAHRAPLEPLWRALVIAGAVALTALACGKFFPNLLLPAAGIGAVGGLAAFVLNAELPMQGLALLAAMASPTIALVWLIRRLRERTGLANARVPAPETGHAGDKPADAGHWADGDQEVAAAGHPPGGGAADARSFGGRIGQAFLLYLAVSVLSLVSVPLVAGLLDDIRYSLVLLQFRGVSLLHLAPVVFVAIYVFLYRPGGSARDNARKLLAAPVTALWLVAGAALGAAGLYYLTRTGNSGLATDLELQFRRMLENAFGVRPRFKEFLLGHPLLMLGIWLSLRDRRWLWLLIFATVGQLSLVDTFAHLHTPLDISVIRAALGLLLGALTGLAAIAVWRAGETLWRAAERPRS
;
A
#
# COMPACT_ATOMS: atom_id res chain seq x y z
N MET A 1 -43.73 -11.24 -16.20
CA MET A 1 -42.60 -10.42 -15.74
C MET A 1 -42.63 -10.10 -14.24
N GLU A 2 -43.76 -9.70 -13.61
CA GLU A 2 -43.75 -9.36 -12.17
C GLU A 2 -43.37 -10.49 -11.23
N ARG A 3 -43.77 -11.76 -11.49
CA ARG A 3 -43.38 -12.91 -10.67
C ARG A 3 -41.86 -13.18 -10.72
N TRP A 4 -41.20 -12.94 -11.85
CA TRP A 4 -39.78 -13.08 -12.02
C TRP A 4 -39.01 -11.98 -11.29
N ASN A 5 -39.48 -10.72 -11.34
CA ASN A 5 -38.87 -9.60 -10.63
C ASN A 5 -38.85 -9.76 -9.10
N LYS A 6 -39.78 -10.57 -8.51
CA LYS A 6 -39.78 -10.87 -7.07
C LYS A 6 -38.83 -12.06 -6.70
N ARG A 7 -38.62 -13.01 -7.61
CA ARG A 7 -37.80 -14.20 -7.36
C ARG A 7 -36.32 -14.00 -7.71
N LEU A 8 -36.04 -13.25 -8.77
CA LEU A 8 -34.69 -13.02 -9.27
C LEU A 8 -33.73 -12.43 -8.22
N PRO A 9 -34.09 -11.41 -7.41
CA PRO A 9 -33.19 -10.92 -6.37
C PRO A 9 -32.79 -11.99 -5.34
N ARG A 10 -33.71 -12.89 -4.99
CA ARG A 10 -33.41 -13.99 -4.05
C ARG A 10 -32.43 -14.99 -4.66
N LEU A 11 -32.62 -15.34 -5.93
CA LEU A 11 -31.70 -16.23 -6.67
C LEU A 11 -30.31 -15.60 -6.78
N LEU A 12 -30.24 -14.31 -7.13
CA LEU A 12 -28.96 -13.61 -7.21
C LEU A 12 -28.25 -13.56 -5.85
N TRP A 13 -28.95 -13.39 -4.72
CA TRP A 13 -28.35 -13.49 -3.39
C TRP A 13 -27.83 -14.89 -3.07
N ILE A 14 -28.48 -15.95 -3.54
CA ILE A 14 -27.98 -17.33 -3.42
C ILE A 14 -26.68 -17.48 -4.23
N VAL A 15 -26.62 -16.93 -5.46
CA VAL A 15 -25.41 -16.93 -6.29
C VAL A 15 -24.30 -16.12 -5.62
N VAL A 16 -24.59 -14.97 -5.01
CA VAL A 16 -23.61 -14.20 -4.22
C VAL A 16 -23.05 -15.03 -3.08
N LEU A 17 -23.93 -15.69 -2.31
CA LEU A 17 -23.50 -16.55 -1.20
C LEU A 17 -22.63 -17.72 -1.69
N ALA A 18 -23.04 -18.37 -2.79
CA ALA A 18 -22.24 -19.44 -3.41
C ALA A 18 -20.84 -18.92 -3.85
N GLY A 19 -20.77 -17.73 -4.45
CA GLY A 19 -19.51 -17.08 -4.80
C GLY A 19 -18.64 -16.75 -3.59
N VAL A 20 -19.23 -16.25 -2.50
CA VAL A 20 -18.52 -15.99 -1.25
C VAL A 20 -17.97 -17.28 -0.65
N LEU A 21 -18.74 -18.35 -0.62
CA LEU A 21 -18.26 -19.66 -0.13
C LEU A 21 -17.17 -20.24 -1.04
N ALA A 22 -17.34 -20.08 -2.35
CA ALA A 22 -16.36 -20.53 -3.34
C ALA A 22 -15.03 -19.76 -3.31
N SER A 23 -15.01 -18.55 -2.74
CA SER A 23 -13.76 -17.81 -2.57
C SER A 23 -12.89 -18.33 -1.41
N LEU A 24 -13.46 -19.07 -0.44
CA LEU A 24 -12.72 -19.52 0.74
C LEU A 24 -11.52 -20.43 0.40
N PRO A 25 -11.62 -21.44 -0.50
CA PRO A 25 -10.45 -22.23 -0.92
C PRO A 25 -9.36 -21.37 -1.57
N LEU A 26 -9.74 -20.39 -2.40
CA LEU A 26 -8.79 -19.47 -3.04
C LEU A 26 -8.09 -18.59 -2.00
N ILE A 27 -8.84 -18.02 -1.06
CA ILE A 27 -8.31 -17.24 0.07
C ILE A 27 -7.35 -18.09 0.93
N ALA A 28 -7.69 -19.35 1.19
CA ALA A 28 -6.82 -20.24 1.95
C ALA A 28 -5.51 -20.51 1.23
N ALA A 29 -5.54 -20.77 -0.10
CA ALA A 29 -4.34 -20.93 -0.93
C ALA A 29 -3.47 -19.66 -0.92
N ARG A 30 -4.09 -18.50 -1.05
CA ARG A 30 -3.40 -17.20 -0.95
C ARG A 30 -2.72 -17.01 0.42
N MET A 31 -3.41 -17.29 1.52
CA MET A 31 -2.82 -17.19 2.86
C MET A 31 -1.66 -18.17 3.06
N GLN A 32 -1.73 -19.38 2.45
CA GLN A 32 -0.61 -20.33 2.45
C GLN A 32 0.58 -19.76 1.67
N THR A 33 0.35 -19.17 0.49
CA THR A 33 1.39 -18.46 -0.29
C THR A 33 2.01 -17.31 0.52
N GLU A 34 1.19 -16.47 1.16
CA GLU A 34 1.70 -15.34 1.95
C GLU A 34 2.54 -15.77 3.16
N ARG A 35 2.32 -16.98 3.70
CA ARG A 35 3.04 -17.56 4.85
C ARG A 35 4.19 -18.47 4.46
N SER A 36 4.39 -18.76 3.18
CA SER A 36 5.45 -19.69 2.73
C SER A 36 6.86 -19.13 2.87
N ALA A 37 7.00 -17.81 3.07
CA ALA A 37 8.27 -17.14 3.28
C ALA A 37 8.15 -16.24 4.53
N ASP A 38 8.88 -16.56 5.58
CA ASP A 38 8.87 -15.85 6.86
C ASP A 38 10.22 -15.21 7.21
N THR A 39 11.33 -15.67 6.59
CA THR A 39 12.66 -15.15 6.86
C THR A 39 12.92 -13.82 6.16
N VAL A 40 13.66 -12.93 6.82
CA VAL A 40 13.99 -11.58 6.32
C VAL A 40 15.50 -11.41 6.18
N THR A 41 15.91 -10.99 4.99
CA THR A 41 17.29 -10.58 4.73
C THR A 41 17.46 -9.08 5.01
N PHE A 42 18.38 -8.75 5.91
CA PHE A 42 18.86 -7.39 6.15
C PHE A 42 20.18 -7.20 5.41
N ALA A 43 20.11 -6.66 4.21
CA ALA A 43 21.25 -6.51 3.31
C ALA A 43 21.78 -5.07 3.38
N PHE A 44 23.06 -4.92 3.65
CA PHE A 44 23.73 -3.63 3.68
C PHE A 44 24.52 -3.40 2.39
N ASP A 45 24.52 -2.18 1.88
CA ASP A 45 25.29 -1.78 0.71
C ASP A 45 26.79 -1.74 1.03
N PHE A 46 27.56 -2.68 0.47
CA PHE A 46 29.01 -2.73 0.72
C PHE A 46 29.77 -1.56 0.08
N ARG A 47 29.28 -1.04 -1.04
CA ARG A 47 29.85 0.15 -1.70
C ARG A 47 29.75 1.38 -0.79
N ASP A 48 28.63 1.57 -0.10
CA ASP A 48 28.47 2.66 0.88
C ASP A 48 29.47 2.54 2.02
N LEU A 49 29.74 1.30 2.49
CA LEU A 49 30.76 1.08 3.53
C LEU A 49 32.15 1.45 3.03
N LEU A 50 32.52 1.08 1.79
CA LEU A 50 33.80 1.45 1.17
C LEU A 50 33.90 2.97 0.99
N GLN A 51 32.84 3.63 0.56
CA GLN A 51 32.79 5.07 0.40
C GLN A 51 32.94 5.81 1.74
N ILE A 52 32.32 5.32 2.80
CA ILE A 52 32.51 5.86 4.15
C ILE A 52 33.95 5.61 4.61
N ALA A 53 34.47 4.42 4.39
CA ALA A 53 35.84 4.04 4.75
C ALA A 53 36.91 4.94 4.06
N SER A 54 36.71 5.31 2.79
CA SER A 54 37.62 6.19 2.04
C SER A 54 37.77 7.59 2.66
N THR A 55 36.85 7.97 3.60
CA THR A 55 36.97 9.24 4.35
C THR A 55 37.68 9.08 5.70
N GLN A 56 38.17 7.88 6.04
CA GLN A 56 38.86 7.58 7.28
C GLN A 56 40.37 7.49 7.06
N ASP A 57 41.17 7.59 8.12
CA ASP A 57 42.62 7.54 8.08
C ASP A 57 43.15 6.18 7.61
N ASP A 58 42.44 5.08 7.98
CA ASP A 58 42.76 3.72 7.57
C ASP A 58 41.47 3.02 7.08
N PRO A 59 41.20 3.08 5.78
CA PRO A 59 39.96 2.53 5.19
C PRO A 59 39.81 1.02 5.42
N GLU A 60 40.86 0.26 5.27
CA GLU A 60 40.81 -1.20 5.41
C GLU A 60 40.51 -1.61 6.86
N ARG A 61 41.20 -1.02 7.79
CA ARG A 61 40.96 -1.24 9.23
C ARG A 61 39.57 -0.83 9.62
N PHE A 62 39.05 0.28 9.08
CA PHE A 62 37.68 0.72 9.35
C PHE A 62 36.66 -0.33 8.87
N VAL A 63 36.79 -0.86 7.66
CA VAL A 63 35.91 -1.91 7.13
C VAL A 63 35.95 -3.14 8.04
N GLN A 64 37.17 -3.62 8.39
CA GLN A 64 37.35 -4.78 9.28
C GLN A 64 36.69 -4.59 10.65
N GLN A 65 36.70 -3.37 11.19
CA GLN A 65 36.05 -3.04 12.47
C GLN A 65 34.51 -2.95 12.34
N GLN A 66 34.01 -2.46 11.22
CA GLN A 66 32.56 -2.26 11.03
C GLN A 66 31.80 -3.54 10.67
N LEU A 67 32.43 -4.50 9.99
CA LEU A 67 31.76 -5.77 9.64
C LEU A 67 31.21 -6.52 10.86
N PRO A 68 31.96 -6.73 11.96
CA PRO A 68 31.39 -7.34 13.18
C PRO A 68 30.26 -6.51 13.81
N VAL A 69 30.35 -5.17 13.78
CA VAL A 69 29.33 -4.27 14.33
C VAL A 69 28.02 -4.42 13.55
N LEU A 70 28.09 -4.40 12.22
CA LEU A 70 26.92 -4.61 11.36
C LEU A 70 26.32 -6.01 11.56
N LYS A 71 27.16 -7.03 11.70
CA LYS A 71 26.72 -8.41 11.96
C LYS A 71 25.96 -8.51 13.30
N GLN A 72 26.51 -7.92 14.36
CA GLN A 72 25.89 -7.89 15.69
C GLN A 72 24.58 -7.10 15.70
N ALA A 73 24.47 -6.04 14.88
CA ALA A 73 23.23 -5.29 14.70
C ALA A 73 22.14 -6.10 13.98
N GLY A 74 22.51 -7.22 13.33
CA GLY A 74 21.58 -8.11 12.64
C GLY A 74 21.62 -8.00 11.11
N VAL A 75 22.56 -7.25 10.54
CA VAL A 75 22.85 -7.34 9.09
C VAL A 75 23.34 -8.76 8.79
N ASN A 76 22.65 -9.46 7.90
CA ASN A 76 23.00 -10.84 7.55
C ASN A 76 23.40 -11.03 6.08
N ALA A 77 23.29 -9.98 5.26
CA ALA A 77 23.73 -10.00 3.87
C ALA A 77 24.46 -8.72 3.49
N MET A 78 25.33 -8.81 2.49
CA MET A 78 26.02 -7.66 1.88
C MET A 78 25.72 -7.61 0.39
N ILE A 79 25.37 -6.41 -0.08
CA ILE A 79 25.19 -6.14 -1.51
C ILE A 79 26.54 -5.83 -2.13
N VAL A 80 26.90 -6.59 -3.15
CA VAL A 80 28.14 -6.40 -3.90
C VAL A 80 27.80 -6.01 -5.34
N PHE A 81 28.17 -4.80 -5.71
CA PHE A 81 27.94 -4.31 -7.08
C PHE A 81 28.89 -4.94 -8.10
N GLU A 82 28.57 -4.80 -9.36
CA GLU A 82 29.57 -4.82 -10.42
C GLU A 82 30.65 -3.84 -10.05
N SER A 83 31.89 -4.32 -9.88
CA SER A 83 33.00 -3.49 -9.41
C SER A 83 33.38 -2.45 -10.47
N THR A 84 34.01 -1.37 -10.04
CA THR A 84 34.59 -0.34 -10.89
C THR A 84 36.03 -0.06 -10.45
N LEU A 85 36.82 0.57 -11.28
CA LEU A 85 38.18 0.99 -10.86
C LEU A 85 38.11 1.97 -9.68
N GLU A 86 37.07 2.80 -9.64
CA GLU A 86 36.83 3.71 -8.52
C GLU A 86 36.59 2.97 -7.21
N GLU A 87 35.72 1.94 -7.22
CA GLU A 87 35.45 1.11 -6.05
C GLU A 87 36.69 0.32 -5.57
N LEU A 88 37.46 -0.20 -6.51
CA LEU A 88 38.72 -0.85 -6.19
C LEU A 88 39.79 0.11 -5.61
N ALA A 89 39.73 1.38 -6.00
CA ALA A 89 40.57 2.42 -5.38
C ALA A 89 40.09 2.75 -3.95
N TRP A 90 38.75 2.85 -3.70
CA TRP A 90 38.23 3.06 -2.36
C TRP A 90 38.56 1.92 -1.39
N SER A 91 38.62 0.69 -1.91
CA SER A 91 39.01 -0.47 -1.10
C SER A 91 40.50 -0.54 -0.77
N GLY A 92 41.30 0.34 -1.36
CA GLY A 92 42.77 0.32 -1.22
C GLY A 92 43.50 -0.78 -2.01
N SER A 93 42.79 -1.48 -2.90
CA SER A 93 43.39 -2.56 -3.74
C SER A 93 44.32 -2.02 -4.80
N LEU A 94 44.02 -0.82 -5.33
CA LEU A 94 44.81 -0.19 -6.41
C LEU A 94 44.75 1.33 -6.35
N ALA A 95 45.69 1.99 -7.02
CA ALA A 95 45.63 3.41 -7.32
C ALA A 95 45.37 3.62 -8.81
N VAL A 96 44.65 4.70 -9.15
CA VAL A 96 44.31 5.06 -10.53
C VAL A 96 44.83 6.43 -10.84
N TYR A 97 45.62 6.52 -11.90
CA TYR A 97 46.27 7.73 -12.38
C TYR A 97 45.84 8.05 -13.80
N ASP A 98 45.76 9.32 -14.15
CA ASP A 98 45.75 9.76 -15.55
C ASP A 98 47.15 9.72 -16.16
N ALA A 99 47.28 9.90 -17.48
CA ALA A 99 48.54 9.86 -18.20
C ALA A 99 49.53 10.90 -17.67
N ARG A 100 49.07 12.09 -17.29
CA ARG A 100 49.91 13.14 -16.73
C ARG A 100 50.46 12.75 -15.35
N GLN A 101 49.65 12.21 -14.50
CA GLN A 101 50.07 11.73 -13.17
C GLN A 101 51.04 10.58 -13.28
N ALA A 102 50.80 9.64 -14.22
CA ALA A 102 51.70 8.54 -14.48
C ALA A 102 53.08 9.02 -15.01
N ALA A 103 53.08 9.97 -15.94
CA ALA A 103 54.34 10.58 -16.44
C ALA A 103 55.13 11.28 -15.32
N LEU A 104 54.44 12.00 -14.42
CA LEU A 104 55.07 12.62 -13.25
C LEU A 104 55.70 11.59 -12.32
N LEU A 105 55.01 10.48 -12.06
CA LEU A 105 55.58 9.38 -11.24
C LEU A 105 56.85 8.79 -11.84
N GLU A 106 56.90 8.69 -13.16
CA GLU A 106 58.07 8.16 -13.89
C GLU A 106 59.17 9.18 -14.16
N GLY A 107 58.95 10.43 -13.74
CA GLY A 107 59.88 11.52 -13.99
C GLY A 107 60.00 11.91 -15.48
N ARG A 108 58.95 11.62 -16.27
CA ARG A 108 58.88 11.91 -17.72
C ARG A 108 58.02 13.15 -17.98
N VAL A 109 58.25 13.75 -19.15
CA VAL A 109 57.37 14.77 -19.68
C VAL A 109 56.11 14.13 -20.18
N GLU A 110 54.97 14.76 -19.91
CA GLU A 110 53.68 14.33 -20.41
C GLU A 110 53.66 14.24 -21.95
N ASP A 111 53.10 13.16 -22.49
CA ASP A 111 52.77 13.03 -23.90
C ASP A 111 51.31 13.51 -24.11
N PRO A 112 51.11 14.63 -24.82
CA PRO A 112 49.74 15.14 -25.04
C PRO A 112 48.84 14.22 -25.87
N SER A 113 49.39 13.21 -26.52
CA SER A 113 48.63 12.21 -27.29
C SER A 113 48.18 11.03 -26.44
N ASP A 114 48.72 10.87 -25.24
CA ASP A 114 48.31 9.81 -24.31
C ASP A 114 47.20 10.29 -23.36
N ASN A 115 46.02 9.74 -23.51
CA ASN A 115 44.89 9.96 -22.62
C ASN A 115 44.51 8.64 -21.91
N GLY A 116 45.46 7.75 -21.69
CA GLY A 116 45.23 6.47 -21.02
C GLY A 116 45.05 6.59 -19.53
N THR A 117 44.44 5.56 -18.96
CA THR A 117 44.30 5.35 -17.51
C THR A 117 45.36 4.37 -17.03
N TYR A 118 46.05 4.73 -15.99
CA TYR A 118 47.10 3.92 -15.39
C TYR A 118 46.68 3.41 -14.04
N VAL A 119 46.76 2.08 -13.83
CA VAL A 119 46.36 1.40 -12.59
C VAL A 119 47.59 0.79 -11.97
N LEU A 120 47.80 0.97 -10.67
CA LEU A 120 48.90 0.37 -9.90
C LEU A 120 48.34 -0.46 -8.76
N PHE A 121 48.66 -1.75 -8.72
CA PHE A 121 48.21 -2.63 -7.64
C PHE A 121 48.99 -2.35 -6.36
N HIS A 122 48.31 -2.17 -5.23
CA HIS A 122 48.96 -1.94 -3.94
C HIS A 122 49.47 -3.23 -3.31
N LYS A 123 48.77 -4.33 -3.49
CA LYS A 123 49.06 -5.64 -2.90
C LYS A 123 49.38 -6.66 -3.98
N PRO A 124 50.60 -7.23 -3.98
CA PRO A 124 51.00 -8.21 -4.99
C PRO A 124 50.11 -9.46 -5.03
N GLU A 125 49.52 -9.86 -3.90
CA GLU A 125 48.64 -11.01 -3.78
C GLU A 125 47.27 -10.79 -4.39
N GLU A 126 46.80 -9.55 -4.54
CA GLU A 126 45.51 -9.21 -5.13
C GLU A 126 45.60 -9.10 -6.68
N GLU A 127 46.76 -8.78 -7.23
CA GLU A 127 46.98 -8.58 -8.65
C GLU A 127 46.58 -9.80 -9.50
N PRO A 128 46.93 -11.05 -9.17
CA PRO A 128 46.53 -12.21 -9.96
C PRO A 128 45.01 -12.43 -10.04
N VAL A 129 44.25 -11.91 -9.08
CA VAL A 129 42.79 -12.03 -9.03
C VAL A 129 42.13 -10.86 -9.76
N LEU A 130 42.61 -9.62 -9.55
CA LEU A 130 41.97 -8.42 -10.10
C LEU A 130 42.39 -8.10 -11.54
N ARG A 131 43.64 -8.44 -11.94
CA ARG A 131 44.09 -8.22 -13.31
C ARG A 131 43.19 -8.87 -14.36
N PRO A 132 42.80 -10.17 -14.28
CA PRO A 132 41.91 -10.78 -15.26
C PRO A 132 40.50 -10.14 -15.27
N VAL A 133 40.03 -9.62 -14.14
CA VAL A 133 38.77 -8.89 -14.07
C VAL A 133 38.80 -7.64 -14.92
N ILE A 134 39.87 -6.84 -14.77
CA ILE A 134 40.07 -5.60 -15.50
C ILE A 134 40.31 -5.90 -17.00
N GLU A 135 41.23 -6.79 -17.30
CA GLU A 135 41.59 -7.14 -18.70
C GLU A 135 40.35 -7.66 -19.46
N THR A 136 39.56 -8.51 -18.86
CA THR A 136 38.33 -9.04 -19.49
C THR A 136 37.31 -7.94 -19.75
N ALA A 137 37.03 -7.08 -18.76
CA ALA A 137 36.01 -6.05 -18.87
C ALA A 137 36.35 -5.02 -19.95
N PHE A 138 37.58 -4.52 -19.97
CA PHE A 138 37.99 -3.54 -20.97
C PHE A 138 38.22 -4.19 -22.34
N GLY A 139 38.74 -5.42 -22.39
CA GLY A 139 38.87 -6.19 -23.62
C GLY A 139 37.57 -6.44 -24.35
N LEU A 140 36.48 -6.72 -23.63
CA LEU A 140 35.12 -6.85 -24.22
C LEU A 140 34.61 -5.54 -24.84
N LEU A 141 35.15 -4.40 -24.44
CA LEU A 141 34.86 -3.08 -25.03
C LEU A 141 35.77 -2.77 -26.22
N GLY A 142 36.71 -3.65 -26.55
CA GLY A 142 37.72 -3.40 -27.58
C GLY A 142 38.81 -2.41 -27.15
N VAL A 143 38.93 -2.16 -25.85
CA VAL A 143 39.94 -1.26 -25.28
C VAL A 143 41.22 -2.03 -25.03
N THR A 144 42.37 -1.48 -25.46
CA THR A 144 43.68 -2.06 -25.20
C THR A 144 44.04 -1.98 -23.73
N VAL A 145 44.55 -3.07 -23.17
CA VAL A 145 45.06 -3.14 -21.80
C VAL A 145 46.50 -3.69 -21.88
N GLU A 146 47.45 -2.87 -21.48
CA GLU A 146 48.87 -3.18 -21.57
C GLU A 146 49.51 -3.27 -20.17
N PRO A 147 50.48 -4.16 -19.95
CA PRO A 147 51.22 -4.17 -18.70
C PRO A 147 51.93 -2.85 -18.45
N TRP A 148 51.83 -2.35 -17.23
CA TRP A 148 52.57 -1.20 -16.75
C TRP A 148 53.16 -1.51 -15.38
N SER A 149 54.20 -0.82 -14.98
CA SER A 149 54.77 -0.98 -13.64
C SER A 149 55.49 0.30 -13.21
N HIS A 150 55.47 0.58 -11.90
CA HIS A 150 56.17 1.68 -11.29
C HIS A 150 56.71 1.26 -9.92
N ASP A 151 57.97 1.59 -9.64
CA ASP A 151 58.66 1.30 -8.37
C ASP A 151 58.50 -0.18 -7.91
N GLY A 152 58.71 -1.11 -8.87
CA GLY A 152 58.64 -2.55 -8.61
C GLY A 152 57.22 -3.11 -8.43
N ARG A 153 56.19 -2.28 -8.42
CA ARG A 153 54.81 -2.67 -8.37
C ARG A 153 54.24 -2.88 -9.78
N LYS A 154 53.44 -3.93 -9.91
CA LYS A 154 52.77 -4.23 -11.18
C LYS A 154 51.53 -3.33 -11.36
N GLY A 155 51.22 -3.04 -12.58
CA GLY A 155 50.09 -2.22 -12.98
C GLY A 155 49.62 -2.52 -14.39
N LEU A 156 48.66 -1.72 -14.85
CA LEU A 156 48.06 -1.79 -16.18
C LEU A 156 47.92 -0.38 -16.75
N ARG A 157 48.14 -0.24 -18.07
CA ARG A 157 47.73 0.92 -18.86
C ARG A 157 46.51 0.54 -19.66
N ILE A 158 45.43 1.28 -19.49
CA ILE A 158 44.16 1.09 -20.16
C ILE A 158 43.98 2.20 -21.19
N GLY A 159 43.76 1.86 -22.46
CA GLY A 159 43.63 2.79 -23.59
C GLY A 159 42.28 3.55 -23.56
N MET A 160 41.87 4.07 -22.41
CA MET A 160 40.65 4.82 -22.19
C MET A 160 40.90 5.96 -21.20
N GLY A 161 40.24 7.11 -21.40
CA GLY A 161 40.32 8.24 -20.48
C GLY A 161 39.86 7.89 -19.06
N ARG A 162 40.52 8.49 -18.05
CA ARG A 162 40.37 8.16 -16.63
C ARG A 162 38.94 8.25 -16.16
N ASP A 163 38.22 9.32 -16.48
CA ASP A 163 36.88 9.53 -15.98
C ASP A 163 35.87 8.49 -16.52
N ASP A 164 36.06 8.06 -17.77
CA ASP A 164 35.30 6.96 -18.35
C ASP A 164 35.68 5.61 -17.77
N ALA A 165 36.99 5.36 -17.63
CA ALA A 165 37.51 4.09 -17.12
C ALA A 165 37.10 3.83 -15.67
N LEU A 166 37.04 4.87 -14.82
CA LEU A 166 36.61 4.78 -13.41
C LEU A 166 35.21 4.25 -13.26
N LEU A 167 34.30 4.54 -14.20
CA LEU A 167 32.87 4.23 -14.11
C LEU A 167 32.47 2.92 -14.81
N ARG A 168 33.40 2.27 -15.54
CA ARG A 168 33.08 1.05 -16.30
C ARG A 168 32.81 -0.12 -15.37
N PRO A 169 31.61 -0.76 -15.50
CA PRO A 169 31.28 -1.91 -14.67
C PRO A 169 32.10 -3.14 -15.12
N MET A 170 32.57 -3.85 -14.13
CA MET A 170 33.27 -5.13 -14.23
C MET A 170 32.55 -6.14 -13.37
N ARG A 171 32.85 -7.43 -13.45
CA ARG A 171 32.24 -8.43 -12.59
C ARG A 171 32.40 -8.04 -11.10
N PRO A 172 31.49 -8.45 -10.21
CA PRO A 172 31.63 -8.23 -8.77
C PRO A 172 32.99 -8.69 -8.26
N ASN A 173 33.60 -7.89 -7.37
CA ASN A 173 34.96 -8.14 -6.87
C ASN A 173 35.05 -9.47 -6.11
N PRO A 174 35.78 -10.50 -6.61
CA PRO A 174 35.84 -11.82 -5.98
C PRO A 174 36.53 -11.79 -4.60
N LEU A 175 37.44 -10.86 -4.36
CA LEU A 175 38.13 -10.70 -3.07
C LEU A 175 37.16 -10.15 -2.03
N ALA A 176 36.36 -9.15 -2.39
CA ALA A 176 35.32 -8.61 -1.51
C ALA A 176 34.27 -9.68 -1.21
N MET A 177 33.78 -10.42 -2.20
CA MET A 177 32.80 -11.48 -2.00
C MET A 177 33.35 -12.56 -1.03
N ARG A 178 34.64 -12.96 -1.19
CA ARG A 178 35.28 -13.93 -0.29
C ARG A 178 35.40 -13.40 1.12
N MET A 179 35.90 -12.18 1.30
CA MET A 179 36.01 -11.52 2.60
C MET A 179 34.66 -11.46 3.34
N LEU A 180 33.60 -11.08 2.63
CA LEU A 180 32.25 -10.95 3.19
C LEU A 180 31.67 -12.31 3.57
N ARG A 181 31.82 -13.33 2.72
CA ARG A 181 31.43 -14.71 3.01
C ARG A 181 32.16 -15.24 4.24
N ASP A 182 33.48 -15.05 4.32
CA ASP A 182 34.31 -15.53 5.41
C ASP A 182 34.00 -14.79 6.73
N ALA A 183 33.48 -13.53 6.64
CA ALA A 183 32.89 -12.82 7.76
C ALA A 183 31.45 -13.30 8.09
N GLY A 184 30.94 -14.30 7.37
CA GLY A 184 29.66 -14.96 7.61
C GLY A 184 28.45 -14.21 7.07
N PHE A 185 28.60 -13.32 6.10
CA PHE A 185 27.47 -12.67 5.42
C PHE A 185 27.01 -13.47 4.20
N LEU A 186 25.72 -13.43 3.92
CA LEU A 186 25.19 -13.79 2.61
C LEU A 186 25.66 -12.74 1.59
N VAL A 187 26.08 -13.18 0.43
CA VAL A 187 26.52 -12.27 -0.64
C VAL A 187 25.39 -12.12 -1.66
N VAL A 188 24.97 -10.90 -1.93
CA VAL A 188 23.91 -10.57 -2.88
C VAL A 188 24.51 -9.67 -3.98
N PRO A 189 24.82 -10.21 -5.16
CA PRO A 189 25.30 -9.41 -6.28
C PRO A 189 24.24 -8.42 -6.78
N ARG A 190 24.69 -7.21 -7.14
CA ARG A 190 23.87 -6.18 -7.78
C ARG A 190 24.40 -5.93 -9.19
N LEU A 191 23.62 -6.38 -10.18
CA LEU A 191 23.98 -6.36 -11.59
C LEU A 191 23.26 -5.22 -12.31
N SER A 192 23.82 -4.79 -13.45
CA SER A 192 23.28 -3.69 -14.25
C SER A 192 23.03 -4.09 -15.72
N ASP A 193 22.39 -3.19 -16.46
CA ASP A 193 22.21 -3.26 -17.92
C ASP A 193 23.06 -2.19 -18.63
N ARG A 194 24.21 -1.81 -18.01
CA ARG A 194 25.09 -0.73 -18.52
C ARG A 194 26.00 -1.17 -19.64
N THR A 195 26.22 -2.48 -19.79
CA THR A 195 27.05 -3.07 -20.83
C THR A 195 26.23 -3.98 -21.74
N ALA A 196 26.65 -4.16 -22.98
CA ALA A 196 26.03 -5.08 -23.90
C ALA A 196 25.99 -6.50 -23.33
N PHE A 197 24.88 -7.19 -23.50
CA PHE A 197 24.66 -8.54 -22.97
C PHE A 197 25.66 -9.54 -23.63
N ASN A 198 26.50 -10.16 -22.82
CA ASN A 198 27.41 -11.21 -23.23
C ASN A 198 27.09 -12.50 -22.43
N ALA A 199 26.45 -13.47 -23.09
CA ALA A 199 26.00 -14.69 -22.44
C ALA A 199 27.19 -15.51 -21.86
N ALA A 200 28.33 -15.63 -22.61
CA ALA A 200 29.48 -16.43 -22.18
C ALA A 200 30.17 -15.81 -20.95
N GLU A 201 30.24 -14.48 -20.89
CA GLU A 201 30.81 -13.78 -19.72
C GLU A 201 29.91 -13.89 -18.52
N LEU A 202 28.62 -13.69 -18.74
CA LEU A 202 27.63 -13.76 -17.65
C LEU A 202 27.54 -15.18 -17.07
N GLU A 203 27.68 -16.19 -17.88
CA GLU A 203 27.73 -17.58 -17.44
C GLU A 203 28.96 -17.83 -16.52
N ARG A 204 30.11 -17.29 -16.87
CA ARG A 204 31.32 -17.34 -16.02
C ARG A 204 31.08 -16.62 -14.66
N TRP A 205 30.33 -15.51 -14.67
CA TRP A 205 29.98 -14.85 -13.43
C TRP A 205 29.05 -15.73 -12.58
N MET A 206 28.00 -16.30 -13.19
CA MET A 206 27.06 -17.20 -12.49
C MET A 206 27.78 -18.42 -11.92
N ASP A 207 28.74 -19.00 -12.63
CA ASP A 207 29.52 -20.12 -12.11
C ASP A 207 30.41 -19.70 -10.93
N SER A 208 30.98 -18.51 -10.98
CA SER A 208 31.75 -17.98 -9.84
C SER A 208 30.85 -17.70 -8.62
N PHE A 209 29.55 -17.36 -8.81
CA PHE A 209 28.61 -17.14 -7.72
C PHE A 209 28.28 -18.42 -6.93
N ALA A 210 28.45 -19.59 -7.53
CA ALA A 210 28.30 -20.87 -6.83
C ALA A 210 29.29 -21.04 -5.67
N GLU A 211 30.53 -20.47 -5.80
CA GLU A 211 31.52 -20.48 -4.70
C GLU A 211 31.04 -19.73 -3.47
N PHE A 212 30.13 -18.75 -3.64
CA PHE A 212 29.61 -17.87 -2.58
C PHE A 212 28.19 -18.19 -2.14
N ASP A 213 27.62 -19.31 -2.61
CA ASP A 213 26.25 -19.74 -2.35
C ASP A 213 25.21 -18.62 -2.61
N VAL A 214 25.38 -17.89 -3.72
CA VAL A 214 24.48 -16.81 -4.12
C VAL A 214 23.11 -17.40 -4.48
N LYS A 215 22.07 -16.99 -3.75
CA LYS A 215 20.68 -17.41 -3.98
C LYS A 215 19.76 -16.27 -4.43
N LEU A 216 20.25 -15.03 -4.34
CA LEU A 216 19.48 -13.83 -4.65
C LEU A 216 20.39 -12.81 -5.32
N ILE A 217 19.91 -12.20 -6.40
CA ILE A 217 20.53 -11.04 -7.04
C ILE A 217 19.57 -9.86 -7.09
N VAL A 218 20.08 -8.66 -7.14
CA VAL A 218 19.30 -7.42 -7.34
C VAL A 218 19.87 -6.65 -8.52
N PHE A 219 19.14 -5.62 -8.99
CA PHE A 219 19.56 -4.86 -10.16
C PHE A 219 19.85 -3.40 -9.84
N ASP A 220 20.82 -2.84 -10.56
CA ASP A 220 21.18 -1.43 -10.50
C ASP A 220 20.62 -0.68 -11.71
N GLY A 221 20.26 0.60 -11.51
CA GLY A 221 19.73 1.44 -12.58
C GLY A 221 18.27 1.14 -12.96
N ASN A 222 17.92 1.53 -14.17
CA ASN A 222 16.51 1.58 -14.63
C ASN A 222 16.03 0.30 -15.32
N ALA A 223 16.91 -0.67 -15.55
CA ALA A 223 16.61 -1.91 -16.26
C ALA A 223 17.32 -3.11 -15.64
N VAL A 224 16.74 -4.29 -15.82
CA VAL A 224 17.37 -5.56 -15.46
C VAL A 224 18.39 -5.95 -16.52
N THR A 225 19.44 -6.69 -16.12
CA THR A 225 20.51 -7.15 -17.01
C THR A 225 19.97 -7.86 -18.25
N GLY A 226 20.40 -7.43 -19.41
CA GLY A 226 20.01 -7.96 -20.72
C GLY A 226 18.72 -7.38 -21.29
N TYR A 227 18.08 -6.43 -20.63
CA TYR A 227 16.84 -5.82 -21.16
C TYR A 227 17.11 -5.02 -22.46
N GLY A 228 18.16 -4.21 -22.50
CA GLY A 228 18.51 -3.39 -23.66
C GLY A 228 18.75 -4.19 -24.95
N ASP A 229 19.26 -5.39 -24.82
CA ASP A 229 19.55 -6.29 -25.95
C ASP A 229 18.43 -7.29 -26.25
N HIS A 230 17.40 -7.36 -25.41
CA HIS A 230 16.36 -8.40 -25.48
C HIS A 230 15.63 -8.46 -26.83
N ALA A 231 15.31 -7.32 -27.42
CA ALA A 231 14.59 -7.25 -28.69
C ALA A 231 15.39 -7.89 -29.86
N ARG A 232 16.72 -7.89 -29.78
CA ARG A 232 17.61 -8.44 -30.83
C ARG A 232 18.06 -9.87 -30.54
N THR A 233 18.39 -10.15 -29.31
CA THR A 233 19.13 -11.37 -28.93
C THR A 233 18.33 -12.30 -28.01
N ARG A 234 17.12 -11.92 -27.56
CA ARG A 234 16.35 -12.64 -26.56
C ARG A 234 17.13 -12.85 -25.24
N SER A 235 17.98 -11.91 -24.91
CA SER A 235 18.88 -11.96 -23.75
C SER A 235 18.19 -12.24 -22.43
N LEU A 236 16.96 -11.73 -22.19
CA LEU A 236 16.19 -12.05 -20.98
C LEU A 236 15.82 -13.55 -20.90
N ASP A 237 15.55 -14.20 -22.02
CA ASP A 237 15.26 -15.66 -22.03
C ASP A 237 16.49 -16.43 -21.60
N THR A 238 17.65 -16.06 -22.15
CA THR A 238 18.97 -16.67 -21.82
C THR A 238 19.33 -16.41 -20.35
N PHE A 239 19.19 -15.18 -19.90
CA PHE A 239 19.50 -14.81 -18.52
C PHE A 239 18.59 -15.51 -17.51
N ALA A 240 17.28 -15.57 -17.78
CA ALA A 240 16.34 -16.30 -16.94
C ALA A 240 16.66 -17.79 -16.87
N ALA A 241 17.10 -18.42 -17.98
CA ALA A 241 17.55 -19.81 -17.98
C ALA A 241 18.76 -20.02 -17.05
N MET A 242 19.78 -19.17 -17.16
CA MET A 242 20.99 -19.22 -16.30
C MET A 242 20.64 -19.12 -14.80
N LEU A 243 19.71 -18.20 -14.44
CA LEU A 243 19.28 -18.02 -13.07
C LEU A 243 18.48 -19.22 -12.55
N ARG A 244 17.55 -19.75 -13.38
CA ARG A 244 16.72 -20.90 -13.03
C ARG A 244 17.57 -22.16 -12.81
N GLU A 245 18.52 -22.45 -13.68
CA GLU A 245 19.43 -23.59 -13.56
C GLU A 245 20.21 -23.60 -12.25
N ARG A 246 20.54 -22.41 -11.74
CA ARG A 246 21.30 -22.25 -10.49
C ARG A 246 20.45 -21.97 -9.25
N GLY A 247 19.12 -21.91 -9.42
CA GLY A 247 18.19 -21.63 -8.33
C GLY A 247 18.38 -20.22 -7.73
N ILE A 248 18.76 -19.24 -8.56
CA ILE A 248 18.97 -17.85 -8.12
C ILE A 248 17.68 -17.05 -8.35
N ALA A 249 17.13 -16.50 -7.28
CA ALA A 249 15.98 -15.61 -7.30
C ALA A 249 16.38 -14.16 -7.60
N VAL A 250 15.41 -13.32 -7.92
CA VAL A 250 15.62 -11.89 -8.18
C VAL A 250 14.95 -11.00 -7.15
N GLY A 251 15.63 -9.95 -6.74
CA GLY A 251 15.06 -8.95 -5.84
C GLY A 251 14.38 -7.82 -6.61
N MET A 252 13.15 -7.50 -6.21
CA MET A 252 12.30 -6.47 -6.82
C MET A 252 12.15 -5.29 -5.87
N PHE A 253 12.71 -4.15 -6.24
CA PHE A 253 12.59 -2.93 -5.45
C PHE A 253 11.18 -2.36 -5.49
N GLU A 254 10.64 -2.03 -4.32
CA GLU A 254 9.40 -1.27 -4.21
C GLU A 254 9.67 0.26 -4.19
N ASN A 255 8.60 1.04 -4.39
CA ASN A 255 8.62 2.52 -4.30
C ASN A 255 9.53 3.23 -5.30
N LEU A 256 10.00 2.56 -6.35
CA LEU A 256 10.66 3.23 -7.46
C LEU A 256 9.65 4.14 -8.18
N ARG A 257 10.08 5.32 -8.61
CA ARG A 257 9.24 6.24 -9.41
C ARG A 257 8.77 5.57 -10.70
N THR A 258 9.67 4.83 -11.33
CA THR A 258 9.41 3.95 -12.47
C THR A 258 9.90 2.55 -12.14
N PRO A 259 9.07 1.50 -12.32
CA PRO A 259 9.54 0.12 -12.18
C PRO A 259 10.73 -0.15 -13.11
N GLN A 260 11.67 -0.99 -12.67
CA GLN A 260 12.81 -1.38 -13.51
C GLN A 260 12.30 -2.07 -14.78
N GLN A 261 12.79 -1.59 -15.92
CA GLN A 261 12.43 -2.13 -17.23
C GLN A 261 12.87 -3.58 -17.34
N GLY A 262 12.03 -4.43 -17.93
CA GLY A 262 12.28 -5.86 -18.05
C GLY A 262 12.01 -6.70 -16.79
N MET A 263 11.83 -6.10 -15.59
CA MET A 263 11.62 -6.83 -14.35
C MET A 263 10.38 -7.74 -14.40
N TYR A 264 9.25 -7.25 -14.92
CA TYR A 264 8.04 -8.06 -15.08
C TYR A 264 8.30 -9.29 -15.97
N GLY A 265 8.90 -9.07 -17.14
CA GLY A 265 9.20 -10.14 -18.08
C GLY A 265 10.23 -11.14 -17.56
N LEU A 266 11.21 -10.68 -16.76
CA LEU A 266 12.16 -11.57 -16.11
C LEU A 266 11.51 -12.40 -15.01
N ALA A 267 10.70 -11.77 -14.15
CA ALA A 267 9.97 -12.47 -13.08
C ALA A 267 9.02 -13.53 -13.64
N GLU A 268 8.31 -13.23 -14.74
CA GLU A 268 7.43 -14.18 -15.43
C GLU A 268 8.22 -15.40 -15.94
N ARG A 269 9.40 -15.19 -16.54
CA ARG A 269 10.29 -16.27 -17.03
C ARG A 269 10.87 -17.13 -15.91
N LEU A 270 10.98 -16.58 -14.71
CA LEU A 270 11.44 -17.25 -13.50
C LEU A 270 10.30 -17.89 -12.69
N ASP A 271 9.09 -18.02 -13.25
CA ASP A 271 7.91 -18.50 -12.55
C ASP A 271 7.67 -17.75 -11.23
N TYR A 272 7.92 -16.42 -11.27
CA TYR A 272 7.81 -15.49 -10.14
C TYR A 272 8.73 -15.82 -8.94
N GLN A 273 9.88 -16.48 -9.19
CA GLN A 273 10.95 -16.64 -8.20
C GLN A 273 11.58 -15.28 -7.91
N ALA A 274 10.85 -14.46 -7.16
CA ALA A 274 11.21 -13.08 -6.87
C ALA A 274 10.91 -12.71 -5.42
N VAL A 275 11.80 -11.88 -4.84
CA VAL A 275 11.70 -11.37 -3.46
C VAL A 275 11.47 -9.87 -3.50
N ARG A 276 10.49 -9.38 -2.76
CA ARG A 276 10.26 -7.93 -2.63
C ARG A 276 11.30 -7.29 -1.73
N VAL A 277 11.88 -6.19 -2.22
CA VAL A 277 12.96 -5.44 -1.57
C VAL A 277 12.47 -4.05 -1.18
N HIS A 278 12.62 -3.69 0.10
CA HIS A 278 12.41 -2.32 0.58
C HIS A 278 13.73 -1.58 0.71
N PRO A 279 14.01 -0.58 -0.13
CA PRO A 279 15.20 0.25 0.03
C PRO A 279 14.99 1.28 1.15
N VAL A 280 15.95 1.39 2.03
CA VAL A 280 16.13 2.49 2.97
C VAL A 280 17.07 3.50 2.30
N ALA A 281 16.55 4.63 1.86
CA ALA A 281 17.36 5.60 1.14
C ALA A 281 18.38 6.27 2.07
N GLU A 282 19.54 6.67 1.50
CA GLU A 282 20.59 7.39 2.22
C GLU A 282 20.07 8.64 2.96
N ALA A 283 19.22 9.43 2.28
CA ALA A 283 18.60 10.62 2.88
C ALA A 283 17.76 10.30 4.12
N GLU A 284 17.16 9.12 4.18
CA GLU A 284 16.35 8.67 5.32
C GLU A 284 17.22 8.33 6.52
N THR A 285 18.40 7.74 6.30
CA THR A 285 19.34 7.39 7.37
C THR A 285 19.96 8.62 8.02
N LEU A 286 19.99 9.75 7.30
CA LEU A 286 20.45 11.04 7.83
C LEU A 286 19.35 11.82 8.57
N THR A 287 18.10 11.66 8.18
CA THR A 287 16.99 12.50 8.66
C THR A 287 16.11 11.83 9.71
N LEU A 288 15.96 10.51 9.64
CA LEU A 288 15.15 9.75 10.60
C LEU A 288 15.95 9.43 11.87
N SER A 289 15.29 9.48 13.02
CA SER A 289 15.86 8.92 14.23
C SER A 289 15.94 7.39 14.14
N PRO A 290 16.84 6.72 14.89
CA PRO A 290 16.93 5.25 14.92
C PRO A 290 15.59 4.56 15.21
N ALA A 291 14.77 5.12 16.11
CA ALA A 291 13.45 4.59 16.43
C ALA A 291 12.47 4.70 15.24
N GLN A 292 12.48 5.82 14.52
CA GLN A 292 11.64 6.01 13.33
C GLN A 292 12.05 5.08 12.19
N LEU A 293 13.35 4.87 12.01
CA LEU A 293 13.87 3.94 11.02
C LEU A 293 13.51 2.49 11.37
N ALA A 294 13.64 2.09 12.64
CA ALA A 294 13.19 0.78 13.12
C ALA A 294 11.69 0.55 12.86
N ASP A 295 10.85 1.53 13.19
CA ASP A 295 9.40 1.45 12.92
C ASP A 295 9.11 1.27 11.42
N ARG A 296 9.82 2.00 10.56
CA ARG A 296 9.67 1.90 9.11
C ARG A 296 10.03 0.51 8.58
N ILE A 297 11.13 -0.07 9.07
CA ILE A 297 11.57 -1.42 8.70
C ILE A 297 10.53 -2.46 9.14
N VAL A 298 10.07 -2.40 10.39
CA VAL A 298 9.04 -3.33 10.90
C VAL A 298 7.75 -3.24 10.09
N LEU A 299 7.30 -2.04 9.75
CA LEU A 299 6.11 -1.84 8.91
C LEU A 299 6.28 -2.38 7.49
N ALA A 300 7.47 -2.24 6.91
CA ALA A 300 7.75 -2.77 5.57
C ALA A 300 7.59 -4.29 5.54
N VAL A 301 8.16 -5.00 6.49
CA VAL A 301 8.07 -6.45 6.57
C VAL A 301 6.65 -6.91 6.90
N LYS A 302 6.08 -6.42 7.98
CA LYS A 302 4.78 -6.86 8.48
C LYS A 302 3.61 -6.46 7.58
N ASP A 303 3.51 -5.18 7.22
CA ASP A 303 2.33 -4.64 6.54
C ASP A 303 2.37 -4.76 5.02
N ARG A 304 3.57 -4.91 4.44
CA ARG A 304 3.75 -4.94 2.98
C ARG A 304 4.38 -6.23 2.45
N ASN A 305 4.56 -7.22 3.32
CA ASN A 305 5.08 -8.53 2.94
C ASN A 305 6.48 -8.49 2.30
N ILE A 306 7.33 -7.55 2.76
CA ILE A 306 8.73 -7.43 2.35
C ILE A 306 9.55 -8.54 3.02
N ARG A 307 10.49 -9.13 2.26
CA ARG A 307 11.40 -10.16 2.79
C ARG A 307 12.86 -9.77 2.67
N MET A 308 13.17 -8.66 2.03
CA MET A 308 14.52 -8.11 2.01
C MET A 308 14.48 -6.61 2.31
N ILE A 309 15.24 -6.18 3.30
CA ILE A 309 15.50 -4.78 3.62
C ILE A 309 16.87 -4.43 3.05
N TYR A 310 16.91 -3.48 2.12
CA TYR A 310 18.13 -2.96 1.53
C TYR A 310 18.52 -1.69 2.27
N LEU A 311 19.65 -1.74 2.96
CA LEU A 311 20.15 -0.69 3.85
C LEU A 311 21.26 0.08 3.18
N ASN A 312 21.11 1.38 3.11
CA ASN A 312 22.15 2.33 2.69
C ASN A 312 22.68 3.10 3.90
N ALA A 313 23.88 3.60 3.77
CA ALA A 313 24.45 4.62 4.63
C ALA A 313 25.27 5.60 3.79
N THR A 314 25.45 6.81 4.29
CA THR A 314 26.22 7.82 3.55
C THR A 314 27.02 8.68 4.50
N SER A 315 28.04 9.34 3.97
CA SER A 315 28.81 10.34 4.67
C SER A 315 28.52 11.72 4.09
N VAL A 316 28.38 12.72 4.97
CA VAL A 316 28.19 14.11 4.59
C VAL A 316 29.18 15.02 5.30
N ARG A 317 29.59 16.09 4.63
CA ARG A 317 30.40 17.14 5.24
C ARG A 317 29.50 18.04 6.07
N ASP A 318 29.65 17.96 7.40
CA ASP A 318 28.97 18.86 8.33
C ASP A 318 29.82 20.14 8.50
N ALA A 319 29.47 21.16 7.76
CA ALA A 319 30.17 22.45 7.81
C ALA A 319 30.06 23.13 9.17
N VAL A 320 28.99 22.87 9.92
CA VAL A 320 28.78 23.44 11.27
C VAL A 320 29.70 22.80 12.29
N ARG A 321 29.90 21.50 12.20
CA ARG A 321 30.78 20.73 13.10
C ARG A 321 32.21 20.62 12.58
N GLY A 322 32.49 21.07 11.37
CA GLY A 322 33.81 20.99 10.75
C GLY A 322 34.35 19.57 10.56
N ARG A 323 33.46 18.59 10.39
CA ARG A 323 33.84 17.17 10.24
C ARG A 323 32.95 16.43 9.26
N VAL A 324 33.43 15.27 8.80
CA VAL A 324 32.59 14.31 8.07
C VAL A 324 31.79 13.50 9.08
N VAL A 325 30.48 13.40 8.88
CA VAL A 325 29.56 12.61 9.69
C VAL A 325 28.95 11.54 8.79
N ASN A 326 28.83 10.32 9.27
CA ASN A 326 28.16 9.25 8.55
C ASN A 326 26.90 8.77 9.28
N SER A 327 26.01 8.10 8.56
CA SER A 327 24.72 7.61 9.07
C SER A 327 24.77 6.16 9.56
N LEU A 328 25.95 5.54 9.61
CA LEU A 328 26.11 4.12 9.95
C LEU A 328 25.58 3.79 11.35
N ASP A 329 25.86 4.66 12.34
CA ASP A 329 25.37 4.51 13.73
C ASP A 329 23.83 4.51 13.79
N THR A 330 23.15 5.33 12.98
CA THR A 330 21.70 5.34 12.88
C THR A 330 21.16 3.99 12.41
N VAL A 331 21.78 3.40 11.38
CA VAL A 331 21.39 2.09 10.86
C VAL A 331 21.63 0.98 11.88
N VAL A 332 22.80 0.96 12.51
CA VAL A 332 23.16 -0.02 13.55
C VAL A 332 22.16 0.01 14.71
N LYS A 333 21.86 1.20 15.25
CA LYS A 333 20.89 1.36 16.35
C LYS A 333 19.46 1.04 15.95
N ALA A 334 19.08 1.35 14.72
CA ALA A 334 17.75 1.01 14.21
C ALA A 334 17.52 -0.50 14.10
N LEU A 335 18.53 -1.26 13.71
CA LEU A 335 18.47 -2.72 13.58
C LEU A 335 18.65 -3.43 14.91
N GLY A 336 19.80 -3.20 15.57
CA GLY A 336 20.21 -3.93 16.77
C GLY A 336 19.61 -3.37 18.06
N GLY A 337 19.18 -2.11 18.05
CA GLY A 337 18.75 -1.39 19.24
C GLY A 337 19.88 -0.66 19.95
N GLY A 338 19.56 0.00 21.06
CA GLY A 338 20.48 0.78 21.89
C GLY A 338 19.92 2.17 22.19
N ASP A 339 20.46 2.84 23.23
CA ASP A 339 20.01 4.17 23.66
C ASP A 339 18.47 4.28 23.85
N GLY A 340 17.85 3.23 24.42
CA GLY A 340 16.39 3.16 24.62
C GLY A 340 15.56 2.80 23.38
N VAL A 341 16.19 2.53 22.25
CA VAL A 341 15.52 2.06 21.02
C VAL A 341 15.44 0.54 21.02
N ARG A 342 14.24 -0.02 20.78
CA ARG A 342 14.09 -1.44 20.48
C ARG A 342 14.40 -1.68 19.00
N GLY A 343 15.43 -2.48 18.73
CA GLY A 343 15.88 -2.78 17.36
C GLY A 343 14.81 -3.48 16.51
N ALA A 344 14.84 -3.21 15.22
CA ALA A 344 13.88 -3.78 14.24
C ALA A 344 14.01 -5.31 14.16
N VAL A 345 15.23 -5.86 14.24
CA VAL A 345 15.49 -7.30 14.11
C VAL A 345 14.81 -8.09 15.21
N ALA A 346 14.98 -7.68 16.48
CA ALA A 346 14.36 -8.34 17.62
C ALA A 346 12.82 -8.26 17.55
N ARG A 347 12.28 -7.08 17.18
CA ARG A 347 10.84 -6.87 17.03
C ARG A 347 10.23 -7.75 15.93
N LEU A 348 10.94 -7.93 14.82
CA LEU A 348 10.49 -8.78 13.73
C LEU A 348 10.55 -10.26 14.09
N ALA A 349 11.59 -10.69 14.80
CA ALA A 349 11.68 -12.06 15.30
C ALA A 349 10.51 -12.41 16.22
N GLU A 350 10.11 -11.51 17.14
CA GLU A 350 8.92 -11.67 17.99
C GLU A 350 7.61 -11.76 17.20
N LEU A 351 7.55 -11.12 16.02
CA LEU A 351 6.40 -11.17 15.11
C LEU A 351 6.42 -12.40 14.19
N GLY A 352 7.40 -13.29 14.31
CA GLY A 352 7.54 -14.49 13.48
C GLY A 352 8.32 -14.28 12.18
N TYR A 353 9.09 -13.19 12.09
CA TYR A 353 9.95 -12.88 10.94
C TYR A 353 11.44 -12.88 11.37
N PRO A 354 12.08 -14.04 11.53
CA PRO A 354 13.48 -14.13 11.91
C PRO A 354 14.41 -13.63 10.82
N ALA A 355 15.59 -13.12 11.21
CA ALA A 355 16.65 -12.79 10.27
C ALA A 355 17.20 -14.07 9.63
N GLY A 356 17.29 -14.09 8.31
CA GLY A 356 17.75 -15.25 7.54
C GLY A 356 17.83 -14.92 6.06
N GLN A 357 18.03 -15.94 5.25
CA GLN A 357 17.99 -15.81 3.80
C GLN A 357 16.54 -15.67 3.34
N ALA A 358 16.23 -14.56 2.67
CA ALA A 358 14.92 -14.36 2.06
C ALA A 358 14.73 -15.36 0.90
N VAL A 359 13.57 -15.98 0.90
CA VAL A 359 13.16 -16.90 -0.16
C VAL A 359 11.93 -16.34 -0.88
N PRO A 360 11.74 -16.64 -2.17
CA PRO A 360 10.51 -16.33 -2.89
C PRO A 360 9.29 -17.00 -2.24
N PHE A 361 8.10 -16.43 -2.45
CA PHE A 361 6.86 -17.08 -2.06
C PHE A 361 6.62 -18.34 -2.89
N GLU A 362 6.24 -19.43 -2.24
CA GLU A 362 5.73 -20.62 -2.92
C GLU A 362 4.26 -20.42 -3.31
N ALA A 363 3.98 -20.40 -4.61
CA ALA A 363 2.63 -20.23 -5.11
C ALA A 363 1.77 -21.47 -4.83
N HIS A 364 0.85 -21.37 -3.86
CA HIS A 364 -0.14 -22.39 -3.58
C HIS A 364 -1.39 -22.16 -4.41
N ARG A 365 -1.97 -23.23 -4.94
CA ARG A 365 -3.21 -23.20 -5.73
C ARG A 365 -4.29 -24.05 -5.07
N ALA A 366 -5.51 -23.53 -5.09
CA ALA A 366 -6.65 -24.28 -4.58
C ALA A 366 -6.97 -25.47 -5.49
N PRO A 367 -7.31 -26.66 -4.95
CA PRO A 367 -7.86 -27.76 -5.75
C PRO A 367 -9.11 -27.27 -6.50
N LEU A 368 -9.25 -27.66 -7.78
CA LEU A 368 -10.37 -27.23 -8.64
C LEU A 368 -10.49 -25.69 -8.78
N GLU A 369 -9.38 -24.97 -8.75
CA GLU A 369 -9.32 -23.51 -8.87
C GLU A 369 -10.24 -22.94 -9.97
N PRO A 370 -10.29 -23.47 -11.22
CA PRO A 370 -11.17 -22.92 -12.25
C PRO A 370 -12.65 -22.95 -11.86
N LEU A 371 -13.11 -24.00 -11.15
CA LEU A 371 -14.50 -24.10 -10.68
C LEU A 371 -14.79 -23.02 -9.63
N TRP A 372 -13.92 -22.86 -8.64
CA TRP A 372 -14.08 -21.82 -7.61
C TRP A 372 -14.05 -20.44 -8.22
N ARG A 373 -13.13 -20.18 -9.14
CA ARG A 373 -13.03 -18.91 -9.86
C ARG A 373 -14.30 -18.60 -10.66
N ALA A 374 -14.88 -19.58 -11.36
CA ALA A 374 -16.14 -19.40 -12.08
C ALA A 374 -17.31 -19.02 -11.15
N LEU A 375 -17.42 -19.67 -9.99
CA LEU A 375 -18.45 -19.35 -8.99
C LEU A 375 -18.24 -17.97 -8.36
N VAL A 376 -17.00 -17.56 -8.10
CA VAL A 376 -16.68 -16.22 -7.61
C VAL A 376 -17.05 -15.15 -8.63
N ILE A 377 -16.75 -15.36 -9.92
CA ILE A 377 -17.17 -14.49 -11.03
C ILE A 377 -18.70 -14.35 -11.05
N ALA A 378 -19.43 -15.48 -10.99
CA ALA A 378 -20.88 -15.46 -10.96
C ALA A 378 -21.42 -14.67 -9.75
N GLY A 379 -20.82 -14.84 -8.57
CA GLY A 379 -21.15 -14.10 -7.35
C GLY A 379 -20.94 -12.59 -7.50
N ALA A 380 -19.81 -12.17 -8.07
CA ALA A 380 -19.50 -10.78 -8.31
C ALA A 380 -20.44 -10.12 -9.34
N VAL A 381 -20.77 -10.83 -10.41
CA VAL A 381 -21.77 -10.41 -11.41
C VAL A 381 -23.15 -10.24 -10.76
N ALA A 382 -23.57 -11.24 -9.96
CA ALA A 382 -24.84 -11.19 -9.26
C ALA A 382 -24.93 -10.00 -8.29
N LEU A 383 -23.87 -9.73 -7.52
CA LEU A 383 -23.78 -8.61 -6.59
C LEU A 383 -23.88 -7.26 -7.32
N THR A 384 -23.17 -7.12 -8.44
CA THR A 384 -23.20 -5.93 -9.31
C THR A 384 -24.59 -5.70 -9.91
N ALA A 385 -25.22 -6.77 -10.42
CA ALA A 385 -26.59 -6.70 -10.95
C ALA A 385 -27.59 -6.29 -9.86
N LEU A 386 -27.47 -6.82 -8.63
CA LEU A 386 -28.28 -6.42 -7.48
C LEU A 386 -28.13 -4.93 -7.14
N ALA A 387 -26.93 -4.37 -7.22
CA ALA A 387 -26.68 -2.94 -7.03
C ALA A 387 -27.40 -2.12 -8.10
N CYS A 388 -27.25 -2.48 -9.39
CA CYS A 388 -27.95 -1.86 -10.49
C CYS A 388 -29.49 -1.89 -10.29
N GLY A 389 -30.04 -3.03 -9.88
CA GLY A 389 -31.46 -3.21 -9.60
C GLY A 389 -32.00 -2.37 -8.45
N LYS A 390 -31.16 -1.82 -7.55
CA LYS A 390 -31.60 -0.87 -6.52
C LYS A 390 -31.99 0.49 -7.07
N PHE A 391 -31.37 0.89 -8.17
CA PHE A 391 -31.63 2.15 -8.86
C PHE A 391 -32.60 1.95 -10.05
N PHE A 392 -32.40 0.87 -10.80
CA PHE A 392 -33.18 0.57 -12.00
C PHE A 392 -33.74 -0.86 -11.94
N PRO A 393 -34.89 -1.06 -11.28
CA PRO A 393 -35.45 -2.41 -11.10
C PRO A 393 -35.67 -3.17 -12.42
N ASN A 394 -36.02 -2.46 -13.50
CA ASN A 394 -36.26 -3.03 -14.82
C ASN A 394 -34.96 -3.48 -15.53
N LEU A 395 -33.81 -2.97 -15.12
CA LEU A 395 -32.50 -3.32 -15.67
C LEU A 395 -31.83 -4.47 -14.92
N LEU A 396 -32.46 -5.03 -13.87
CA LEU A 396 -31.87 -6.12 -13.08
C LEU A 396 -31.54 -7.35 -13.94
N LEU A 397 -32.48 -7.79 -14.77
CA LEU A 397 -32.27 -8.96 -15.65
C LEU A 397 -31.27 -8.67 -16.79
N PRO A 398 -31.37 -7.55 -17.53
CA PRO A 398 -30.35 -7.17 -18.50
C PRO A 398 -28.96 -7.05 -17.89
N ALA A 399 -28.84 -6.41 -16.73
CA ALA A 399 -27.55 -6.26 -16.05
C ALA A 399 -26.94 -7.62 -15.64
N ALA A 400 -27.77 -8.55 -15.15
CA ALA A 400 -27.32 -9.90 -14.86
C ALA A 400 -26.89 -10.65 -16.12
N GLY A 401 -27.64 -10.51 -17.24
CA GLY A 401 -27.31 -11.15 -18.53
C GLY A 401 -26.02 -10.61 -19.13
N ILE A 402 -25.87 -9.29 -19.23
CA ILE A 402 -24.64 -8.66 -19.73
C ILE A 402 -23.46 -8.99 -18.84
N GLY A 403 -23.67 -8.95 -17.51
CA GLY A 403 -22.66 -9.35 -16.54
C GLY A 403 -22.23 -10.80 -16.68
N ALA A 404 -23.17 -11.72 -16.93
CA ALA A 404 -22.88 -13.14 -17.14
C ALA A 404 -22.03 -13.38 -18.41
N VAL A 405 -22.38 -12.70 -19.52
CA VAL A 405 -21.59 -12.75 -20.77
C VAL A 405 -20.20 -12.16 -20.56
N GLY A 406 -20.10 -10.98 -19.91
CA GLY A 406 -18.81 -10.35 -19.60
C GLY A 406 -17.98 -11.18 -18.63
N GLY A 407 -18.59 -11.79 -17.62
CA GLY A 407 -17.93 -12.68 -16.67
C GLY A 407 -17.42 -13.96 -17.33
N LEU A 408 -18.21 -14.55 -18.22
CA LEU A 408 -17.77 -15.73 -19.00
C LEU A 408 -16.61 -15.37 -19.93
N ALA A 409 -16.67 -14.23 -20.61
CA ALA A 409 -15.58 -13.74 -21.44
C ALA A 409 -14.31 -13.50 -20.61
N ALA A 410 -14.42 -12.86 -19.44
CA ALA A 410 -13.31 -12.66 -18.51
C ALA A 410 -12.69 -13.98 -18.06
N PHE A 411 -13.52 -15.00 -17.78
CA PHE A 411 -13.08 -16.33 -17.39
C PHE A 411 -12.33 -17.04 -18.53
N VAL A 412 -12.92 -17.09 -19.74
CA VAL A 412 -12.35 -17.81 -20.90
C VAL A 412 -11.05 -17.16 -21.38
N LEU A 413 -11.03 -15.83 -21.45
CA LEU A 413 -9.86 -15.08 -21.90
C LEU A 413 -8.77 -14.96 -20.82
N ASN A 414 -9.08 -15.30 -19.59
CA ASN A 414 -8.21 -15.12 -18.43
C ASN A 414 -7.56 -13.71 -18.40
N ALA A 415 -8.33 -12.70 -18.81
CA ALA A 415 -7.83 -11.35 -19.03
C ALA A 415 -7.85 -10.54 -17.72
N GLU A 416 -6.75 -9.89 -17.40
CA GLU A 416 -6.55 -9.15 -16.16
C GLU A 416 -7.49 -7.97 -15.98
N LEU A 417 -7.63 -7.14 -17.01
CA LEU A 417 -8.45 -5.92 -16.95
C LEU A 417 -9.93 -6.21 -16.69
N PRO A 418 -10.60 -7.17 -17.38
CA PRO A 418 -11.96 -7.56 -17.05
C PRO A 418 -12.13 -8.10 -15.63
N MET A 419 -11.17 -8.89 -15.14
CA MET A 419 -11.19 -9.40 -13.76
C MET A 419 -11.07 -8.26 -12.73
N GLN A 420 -10.14 -7.32 -12.94
CA GLN A 420 -10.02 -6.12 -12.11
C GLN A 420 -11.28 -5.26 -12.17
N GLY A 421 -11.87 -5.08 -13.37
CA GLY A 421 -13.11 -4.36 -13.54
C GLY A 421 -14.29 -4.97 -12.78
N LEU A 422 -14.43 -6.30 -12.84
CA LEU A 422 -15.46 -7.03 -12.09
C LEU A 422 -15.25 -6.94 -10.58
N ALA A 423 -14.01 -7.07 -10.11
CA ALA A 423 -13.65 -6.89 -8.70
C ALA A 423 -13.97 -5.47 -8.21
N LEU A 424 -13.67 -4.45 -9.03
CA LEU A 424 -13.99 -3.05 -8.73
C LEU A 424 -15.50 -2.82 -8.64
N LEU A 425 -16.27 -3.34 -9.59
CA LEU A 425 -17.73 -3.25 -9.57
C LEU A 425 -18.32 -3.93 -8.34
N ALA A 426 -17.85 -5.12 -7.97
CA ALA A 426 -18.27 -5.83 -6.76
C ALA A 426 -17.92 -5.04 -5.49
N ALA A 427 -16.70 -4.47 -5.41
CA ALA A 427 -16.25 -3.65 -4.30
C ALA A 427 -17.09 -2.38 -4.10
N MET A 428 -17.55 -1.75 -5.19
CA MET A 428 -18.45 -0.59 -5.15
C MET A 428 -19.90 -0.99 -4.83
N ALA A 429 -20.34 -2.15 -5.33
CA ALA A 429 -21.73 -2.60 -5.20
C ALA A 429 -22.11 -2.89 -3.74
N SER A 430 -21.25 -3.54 -2.98
CA SER A 430 -21.55 -4.01 -1.61
C SER A 430 -21.87 -2.85 -0.65
N PRO A 431 -21.00 -1.84 -0.43
CA PRO A 431 -21.30 -0.72 0.45
C PRO A 431 -22.48 0.12 -0.05
N THR A 432 -22.65 0.22 -1.38
CA THR A 432 -23.81 0.90 -1.97
C THR A 432 -25.13 0.19 -1.59
N ILE A 433 -25.19 -1.14 -1.77
CA ILE A 433 -26.37 -1.94 -1.40
C ILE A 433 -26.65 -1.83 0.10
N ALA A 434 -25.60 -1.91 0.94
CA ALA A 434 -25.70 -1.84 2.38
C ALA A 434 -26.33 -0.52 2.85
N LEU A 435 -25.85 0.60 2.33
CA LEU A 435 -26.38 1.92 2.69
C LEU A 435 -27.75 2.20 2.09
N VAL A 436 -28.01 1.78 0.86
CA VAL A 436 -29.35 1.86 0.26
C VAL A 436 -30.35 1.04 1.08
N TRP A 437 -30.01 -0.16 1.52
CA TRP A 437 -30.81 -0.97 2.40
C TRP A 437 -31.09 -0.26 3.74
N LEU A 438 -30.06 0.32 4.36
CA LEU A 438 -30.19 1.08 5.60
C LEU A 438 -31.14 2.27 5.44
N ILE A 439 -30.96 3.08 4.39
CA ILE A 439 -31.80 4.27 4.12
C ILE A 439 -33.27 3.86 3.95
N ARG A 440 -33.52 2.77 3.21
CA ARG A 440 -34.90 2.24 3.08
C ARG A 440 -35.47 1.83 4.42
N ARG A 441 -34.73 1.07 5.22
CA ARG A 441 -35.14 0.60 6.53
C ARG A 441 -35.44 1.74 7.50
N LEU A 442 -34.64 2.80 7.51
CA LEU A 442 -34.85 3.99 8.31
C LEU A 442 -36.12 4.76 7.85
N ARG A 443 -36.33 4.89 6.52
CA ARG A 443 -37.54 5.54 5.97
C ARG A 443 -38.83 4.80 6.31
N GLU A 444 -38.84 3.48 6.24
CA GLU A 444 -40.00 2.64 6.59
C GLU A 444 -40.35 2.80 8.06
N ARG A 445 -39.39 2.73 8.97
CA ARG A 445 -39.60 2.83 10.41
C ARG A 445 -40.14 4.19 10.86
N THR A 446 -39.56 5.27 10.37
CA THR A 446 -40.05 6.62 10.71
C THR A 446 -41.37 6.96 10.04
N GLY A 447 -41.75 6.30 8.93
CA GLY A 447 -43.09 6.38 8.32
C GLY A 447 -44.18 5.76 9.17
N LEU A 448 -43.91 4.61 9.73
CA LEU A 448 -44.85 3.90 10.61
C LEU A 448 -45.02 4.61 11.96
N ALA A 449 -43.99 5.28 12.49
CA ALA A 449 -44.08 6.05 13.72
C ALA A 449 -45.00 7.28 13.57
N ASN A 450 -44.91 7.97 12.44
CA ASN A 450 -45.78 9.14 12.16
C ASN A 450 -47.24 8.75 11.83
N ALA A 451 -47.47 7.53 11.34
CA ALA A 451 -48.83 7.02 11.08
C ALA A 451 -49.57 6.54 12.33
N ARG A 452 -48.85 6.39 13.47
CA ARG A 452 -49.44 5.95 14.76
C ARG A 452 -49.83 7.09 15.69
N VAL A 453 -49.69 8.35 15.30
CA VAL A 453 -50.29 9.48 16.00
C VAL A 453 -51.73 9.54 15.53
N PRO A 454 -52.76 9.21 16.36
CA PRO A 454 -54.14 9.37 15.97
C PRO A 454 -54.37 10.85 15.65
N ALA A 455 -55.05 11.11 14.53
CA ALA A 455 -55.65 12.44 14.32
C ALA A 455 -56.59 12.72 15.49
N PRO A 456 -56.64 13.94 16.03
CA PRO A 456 -57.64 14.27 17.02
C PRO A 456 -59.01 14.01 16.41
N GLU A 457 -59.82 13.16 17.08
CA GLU A 457 -61.18 12.90 16.71
C GLU A 457 -61.94 14.24 16.76
N THR A 458 -62.26 14.77 15.57
CA THR A 458 -63.26 15.85 15.47
C THR A 458 -64.60 15.21 15.70
N GLY A 459 -65.13 15.40 16.95
CA GLY A 459 -66.47 15.02 17.32
C GLY A 459 -67.46 15.63 16.34
N HIS A 460 -68.27 14.75 15.77
CA HIS A 460 -69.49 15.15 15.05
C HIS A 460 -70.53 15.70 16.07
N ALA A 461 -70.85 16.96 15.94
CA ALA A 461 -72.10 17.47 16.35
C ALA A 461 -72.75 18.23 15.21
N GLY A 462 -73.90 17.81 14.80
CA GLY A 462 -74.64 18.22 13.61
C GLY A 462 -75.34 19.58 13.71
N ASP A 463 -75.78 19.97 12.55
CA ASP A 463 -76.92 20.81 12.15
C ASP A 463 -76.80 22.33 12.08
N LYS A 464 -76.82 22.73 10.81
CA LYS A 464 -77.61 23.77 10.10
C LYS A 464 -77.17 25.25 10.14
N PRO A 465 -77.51 25.99 9.05
CA PRO A 465 -76.81 27.17 8.60
C PRO A 465 -77.56 28.47 8.89
N ALA A 466 -76.89 29.54 9.00
CA ALA A 466 -77.33 30.90 8.59
C ALA A 466 -76.30 31.99 8.72
N ASP A 467 -76.13 32.68 7.57
CA ASP A 467 -75.86 34.11 7.38
C ASP A 467 -74.77 34.90 8.10
N ALA A 468 -74.02 35.46 7.18
CA ALA A 468 -73.57 36.85 7.07
C ALA A 468 -72.79 37.56 8.18
N GLY A 469 -71.56 37.94 7.86
CA GLY A 469 -71.09 39.30 8.12
C GLY A 469 -70.42 39.58 9.43
N HIS A 470 -69.20 39.84 9.40
CA HIS A 470 -68.45 41.06 9.83
C HIS A 470 -67.04 40.81 10.36
N TRP A 471 -66.19 41.69 9.94
CA TRP A 471 -64.82 41.86 10.41
C TRP A 471 -64.76 42.20 11.90
N ALA A 472 -63.80 41.66 12.67
CA ALA A 472 -63.13 42.34 13.74
C ALA A 472 -61.94 41.53 14.29
N ASP A 473 -60.84 42.21 14.49
CA ASP A 473 -59.60 41.84 15.20
C ASP A 473 -59.87 41.25 16.59
N GLY A 474 -58.96 40.37 17.02
CA GLY A 474 -58.95 39.94 18.42
C GLY A 474 -57.84 38.92 18.70
N ASP A 475 -56.78 39.43 19.22
CA ASP A 475 -55.72 38.66 19.90
C ASP A 475 -56.30 37.72 20.93
N GLN A 476 -55.99 36.43 20.88
CA GLN A 476 -56.17 35.54 22.01
C GLN A 476 -54.90 34.70 22.27
N GLU A 477 -54.31 35.00 23.41
CA GLU A 477 -53.33 34.20 24.14
C GLU A 477 -53.79 32.75 24.22
N VAL A 478 -52.97 31.81 23.71
CA VAL A 478 -53.11 30.39 23.95
C VAL A 478 -52.28 30.03 25.19
N ALA A 479 -52.99 29.81 26.28
CA ALA A 479 -52.45 29.36 27.55
C ALA A 479 -51.64 28.05 27.41
N ALA A 480 -50.47 28.03 28.03
CA ALA A 480 -49.57 26.90 28.16
C ALA A 480 -50.25 25.76 28.94
N ALA A 481 -50.53 24.65 28.26
CA ALA A 481 -50.87 23.39 28.91
C ALA A 481 -49.61 22.77 29.51
N GLY A 482 -49.56 22.67 30.84
CA GLY A 482 -48.49 22.10 31.61
C GLY A 482 -48.20 20.64 31.25
N HIS A 483 -46.94 20.35 31.07
CA HIS A 483 -46.44 18.99 30.93
C HIS A 483 -46.40 18.29 32.30
N PRO A 484 -46.85 17.03 32.41
CA PRO A 484 -46.73 16.29 33.66
C PRO A 484 -45.27 15.92 33.94
N PRO A 485 -44.78 15.98 35.19
CA PRO A 485 -43.43 15.60 35.58
C PRO A 485 -43.38 14.06 35.73
N GLY A 486 -42.99 13.38 34.64
CA GLY A 486 -42.88 11.92 34.62
C GLY A 486 -41.98 11.38 33.52
N GLY A 487 -41.29 12.26 32.75
CA GLY A 487 -40.58 11.88 31.51
C GLY A 487 -39.22 11.18 31.65
N GLY A 488 -38.57 11.14 32.79
CA GLY A 488 -37.16 10.72 32.89
C GLY A 488 -36.94 9.22 32.65
N ALA A 489 -37.79 8.34 33.13
CA ALA A 489 -37.55 6.88 33.00
C ALA A 489 -38.03 6.31 31.65
N ALA A 490 -39.08 6.88 31.06
CA ALA A 490 -39.58 6.50 29.74
C ALA A 490 -38.60 7.00 28.62
N ASP A 491 -38.04 8.21 28.78
CA ASP A 491 -37.03 8.76 27.88
C ASP A 491 -35.70 8.02 27.96
N ALA A 492 -35.28 7.57 29.14
CA ALA A 492 -34.05 6.78 29.31
C ALA A 492 -34.17 5.37 28.68
N ARG A 493 -35.32 4.71 28.80
CA ARG A 493 -35.63 3.42 28.15
C ARG A 493 -35.70 3.56 26.63
N SER A 494 -36.26 4.64 26.11
CA SER A 494 -36.29 4.92 24.67
C SER A 494 -34.90 5.29 24.11
N PHE A 495 -34.05 5.90 24.92
CA PHE A 495 -32.67 6.24 24.55
C PHE A 495 -31.78 5.01 24.42
N GLY A 496 -31.75 4.13 25.42
CA GLY A 496 -30.99 2.88 25.38
C GLY A 496 -31.41 1.98 24.22
N GLY A 497 -32.73 1.88 23.98
CA GLY A 497 -33.28 1.12 22.86
C GLY A 497 -32.86 1.67 21.49
N ARG A 498 -32.75 3.00 21.33
CA ARG A 498 -32.27 3.63 20.10
C ARG A 498 -30.77 3.43 19.86
N ILE A 499 -29.96 3.45 20.91
CA ILE A 499 -28.52 3.14 20.81
C ILE A 499 -28.33 1.68 20.37
N GLY A 500 -29.02 0.73 21.03
CA GLY A 500 -28.96 -0.68 20.66
C GLY A 500 -29.39 -0.92 19.20
N GLN A 501 -30.45 -0.24 18.74
CA GLN A 501 -30.87 -0.30 17.35
C GLN A 501 -29.83 0.29 16.40
N ALA A 502 -29.21 1.44 16.73
CA ALA A 502 -28.18 2.07 15.93
C ALA A 502 -26.96 1.15 15.81
N PHE A 503 -26.56 0.52 16.90
CA PHE A 503 -25.46 -0.44 16.93
C PHE A 503 -25.74 -1.69 16.07
N LEU A 504 -26.93 -2.27 16.18
CA LEU A 504 -27.32 -3.44 15.36
C LEU A 504 -27.36 -3.10 13.86
N LEU A 505 -27.90 -1.93 13.50
CA LEU A 505 -27.91 -1.46 12.12
C LEU A 505 -26.52 -1.14 11.61
N TYR A 506 -25.65 -0.58 12.45
CA TYR A 506 -24.23 -0.37 12.16
C TYR A 506 -23.53 -1.69 11.82
N LEU A 507 -23.69 -2.72 12.66
CA LEU A 507 -23.12 -4.04 12.38
C LEU A 507 -23.69 -4.66 11.10
N ALA A 508 -25.00 -4.59 10.89
CA ALA A 508 -25.65 -5.14 9.70
C ALA A 508 -25.14 -4.49 8.41
N VAL A 509 -24.97 -3.15 8.40
CA VAL A 509 -24.41 -2.42 7.26
C VAL A 509 -22.97 -2.81 7.02
N SER A 510 -22.16 -2.93 8.07
CA SER A 510 -20.75 -3.32 7.95
C SER A 510 -20.59 -4.75 7.42
N VAL A 511 -21.39 -5.69 7.91
CA VAL A 511 -21.39 -7.08 7.39
C VAL A 511 -21.82 -7.11 5.91
N LEU A 512 -22.88 -6.37 5.55
CA LEU A 512 -23.30 -6.27 4.14
C LEU A 512 -22.24 -5.63 3.25
N SER A 513 -21.49 -4.64 3.75
CA SER A 513 -20.40 -4.02 3.01
C SER A 513 -19.21 -4.99 2.81
N LEU A 514 -18.96 -5.87 3.75
CA LEU A 514 -17.89 -6.87 3.68
C LEU A 514 -18.21 -8.04 2.74
N VAL A 515 -19.43 -8.20 2.24
CA VAL A 515 -19.82 -9.31 1.33
C VAL A 515 -18.96 -9.33 0.05
N SER A 516 -18.51 -8.17 -0.45
CA SER A 516 -17.64 -8.10 -1.63
C SER A 516 -16.20 -8.51 -1.35
N VAL A 517 -15.74 -8.46 -0.11
CA VAL A 517 -14.33 -8.70 0.22
C VAL A 517 -13.85 -10.09 -0.19
N PRO A 518 -14.54 -11.19 0.17
CA PRO A 518 -14.14 -12.52 -0.28
C PRO A 518 -14.16 -12.65 -1.82
N LEU A 519 -15.14 -12.02 -2.48
CA LEU A 519 -15.24 -12.04 -3.95
C LEU A 519 -14.05 -11.33 -4.59
N VAL A 520 -13.67 -10.14 -4.08
CA VAL A 520 -12.50 -9.39 -4.57
C VAL A 520 -11.21 -10.18 -4.33
N ALA A 521 -11.04 -10.73 -3.13
CA ALA A 521 -9.86 -11.53 -2.80
C ALA A 521 -9.74 -12.78 -3.69
N GLY A 522 -10.86 -13.47 -3.99
CA GLY A 522 -10.86 -14.66 -4.86
C GLY A 522 -10.74 -14.35 -6.35
N LEU A 523 -11.22 -13.17 -6.83
CA LEU A 523 -11.02 -12.74 -8.22
C LEU A 523 -9.58 -12.32 -8.52
N LEU A 524 -8.91 -11.74 -7.53
CA LEU A 524 -7.56 -11.18 -7.64
C LEU A 524 -6.53 -12.04 -6.88
N ASP A 525 -6.79 -13.34 -6.77
CA ASP A 525 -5.90 -14.34 -6.20
C ASP A 525 -4.82 -14.72 -7.24
N ASP A 526 -3.75 -13.92 -7.27
CA ASP A 526 -2.60 -14.13 -8.15
C ASP A 526 -1.34 -13.60 -7.46
N ILE A 527 -0.24 -14.36 -7.51
CA ILE A 527 1.04 -14.00 -6.90
C ILE A 527 1.58 -12.66 -7.40
N ARG A 528 1.23 -12.27 -8.63
CA ARG A 528 1.63 -10.99 -9.22
C ARG A 528 1.13 -9.77 -8.43
N TYR A 529 -0.01 -9.88 -7.75
CA TYR A 529 -0.48 -8.83 -6.84
C TYR A 529 0.32 -8.80 -5.54
N SER A 530 0.67 -9.95 -4.99
CA SER A 530 1.51 -10.04 -3.79
C SER A 530 2.91 -9.47 -4.05
N LEU A 531 3.45 -9.70 -5.24
CA LEU A 531 4.73 -9.16 -5.69
C LEU A 531 4.65 -7.69 -6.20
N VAL A 532 3.45 -7.07 -6.25
CA VAL A 532 3.22 -5.72 -6.80
C VAL A 532 3.61 -5.58 -8.29
N LEU A 533 3.74 -6.67 -9.01
CA LEU A 533 3.88 -6.67 -10.47
C LEU A 533 2.59 -6.20 -11.14
N LEU A 534 1.45 -6.53 -10.54
CA LEU A 534 0.14 -6.00 -10.92
C LEU A 534 -0.40 -5.11 -9.79
N GLN A 535 -1.02 -4.02 -10.19
CA GLN A 535 -1.72 -3.12 -9.29
C GLN A 535 -3.22 -3.16 -9.57
N PHE A 536 -4.03 -3.17 -8.53
CA PHE A 536 -5.47 -3.03 -8.65
C PHE A 536 -5.81 -1.62 -9.10
N ARG A 537 -6.33 -1.49 -10.33
CA ARG A 537 -6.65 -0.22 -10.95
C ARG A 537 -8.04 0.26 -10.57
N GLY A 538 -8.25 1.57 -10.56
CA GLY A 538 -9.57 2.16 -10.34
C GLY A 538 -9.92 2.40 -8.86
N VAL A 539 -9.00 2.30 -7.92
CA VAL A 539 -9.21 2.58 -6.49
C VAL A 539 -9.77 4.00 -6.28
N SER A 540 -9.36 4.99 -7.07
CA SER A 540 -9.94 6.35 -7.02
C SER A 540 -11.45 6.35 -7.31
N LEU A 541 -11.91 5.53 -8.27
CA LEU A 541 -13.33 5.37 -8.57
C LEU A 541 -14.06 4.67 -7.43
N LEU A 542 -13.44 3.67 -6.79
CA LEU A 542 -13.98 3.03 -5.59
C LEU A 542 -14.27 4.05 -4.49
N HIS A 543 -13.39 5.03 -4.27
CA HIS A 543 -13.56 6.06 -3.25
C HIS A 543 -14.67 7.08 -3.55
N LEU A 544 -15.01 7.30 -4.81
CA LEU A 544 -15.97 8.33 -5.22
C LEU A 544 -17.36 7.78 -5.57
N ALA A 545 -17.42 6.72 -6.38
CA ALA A 545 -18.68 6.28 -6.98
C ALA A 545 -19.76 5.87 -5.96
N PRO A 546 -19.50 5.09 -4.90
CA PRO A 546 -20.53 4.75 -3.93
C PRO A 546 -21.04 5.96 -3.13
N VAL A 547 -20.20 6.96 -2.85
CA VAL A 547 -20.63 8.22 -2.20
C VAL A 547 -21.66 8.93 -3.09
N VAL A 548 -21.35 9.03 -4.40
CA VAL A 548 -22.27 9.61 -5.40
C VAL A 548 -23.56 8.79 -5.51
N PHE A 549 -23.47 7.46 -5.56
CA PHE A 549 -24.66 6.60 -5.63
C PHE A 549 -25.56 6.74 -4.38
N VAL A 550 -24.97 6.79 -3.19
CA VAL A 550 -25.72 7.01 -1.95
C VAL A 550 -26.34 8.41 -1.94
N ALA A 551 -25.62 9.44 -2.38
CA ALA A 551 -26.16 10.80 -2.51
C ALA A 551 -27.35 10.85 -3.49
N ILE A 552 -27.22 10.24 -4.68
CA ILE A 552 -28.30 10.08 -5.64
C ILE A 552 -29.50 9.40 -4.98
N TYR A 553 -29.27 8.32 -4.22
CA TYR A 553 -30.36 7.60 -3.58
C TYR A 553 -31.06 8.42 -2.49
N VAL A 554 -30.29 9.17 -1.67
CA VAL A 554 -30.85 10.04 -0.61
C VAL A 554 -31.70 11.15 -1.19
N PHE A 555 -31.24 11.80 -2.27
CA PHE A 555 -31.90 12.98 -2.80
C PHE A 555 -32.96 12.67 -3.86
N LEU A 556 -32.72 11.71 -4.75
CA LEU A 556 -33.63 11.45 -5.89
C LEU A 556 -34.68 10.37 -5.60
N TYR A 557 -34.36 9.35 -4.80
CA TYR A 557 -35.30 8.24 -4.51
C TYR A 557 -36.12 8.50 -3.23
N ARG A 558 -36.71 9.71 -3.13
CA ARG A 558 -37.56 10.08 -2.00
C ARG A 558 -38.99 9.49 -2.17
N PRO A 559 -39.66 9.10 -1.07
CA PRO A 559 -41.09 8.71 -1.12
C PRO A 559 -41.96 9.86 -1.62
N GLY A 560 -43.02 9.54 -2.37
CA GLY A 560 -44.03 10.52 -2.82
C GLY A 560 -43.74 11.22 -4.15
N GLY A 561 -42.71 10.76 -4.91
CA GLY A 561 -42.42 11.27 -6.24
C GLY A 561 -41.52 10.33 -7.04
N SER A 562 -41.51 10.48 -8.37
CA SER A 562 -40.52 9.76 -9.22
C SER A 562 -39.12 10.35 -9.03
N ALA A 563 -38.09 9.55 -9.30
CA ALA A 563 -36.70 10.02 -9.25
C ALA A 563 -36.49 11.22 -10.20
N ARG A 564 -37.20 11.24 -11.33
CA ARG A 564 -37.15 12.35 -12.33
C ARG A 564 -37.77 13.63 -11.75
N ASP A 565 -38.91 13.54 -11.04
CA ASP A 565 -39.55 14.69 -10.44
C ASP A 565 -38.71 15.25 -9.29
N ASN A 566 -38.15 14.37 -8.48
CA ASN A 566 -37.23 14.78 -7.41
C ASN A 566 -35.97 15.44 -7.96
N ALA A 567 -35.44 14.95 -9.08
CA ALA A 567 -34.30 15.58 -9.77
C ALA A 567 -34.67 16.99 -10.29
N ARG A 568 -35.85 17.14 -10.92
CA ARG A 568 -36.33 18.46 -11.36
C ARG A 568 -36.49 19.44 -10.20
N LYS A 569 -37.08 19.00 -9.08
CA LYS A 569 -37.20 19.81 -7.86
C LYS A 569 -35.84 20.21 -7.29
N LEU A 570 -34.86 19.31 -7.29
CA LEU A 570 -33.50 19.58 -6.81
C LEU A 570 -32.80 20.60 -7.71
N LEU A 571 -32.89 20.44 -9.03
CA LEU A 571 -32.29 21.37 -10.00
C LEU A 571 -32.96 22.74 -10.03
N ALA A 572 -34.28 22.81 -9.71
CA ALA A 572 -35.02 24.06 -9.61
C ALA A 572 -34.89 24.75 -8.23
N ALA A 573 -34.21 24.09 -7.25
CA ALA A 573 -34.04 24.69 -5.93
C ALA A 573 -33.10 25.89 -6.00
N PRO A 574 -33.42 27.02 -5.32
CA PRO A 574 -32.55 28.20 -5.30
C PRO A 574 -31.22 27.88 -4.61
N VAL A 575 -30.12 28.22 -5.27
CA VAL A 575 -28.79 28.09 -4.69
C VAL A 575 -28.52 29.34 -3.83
N THR A 576 -28.54 29.17 -2.52
CA THR A 576 -28.23 30.23 -1.58
C THR A 576 -26.74 30.40 -1.41
N ALA A 577 -26.26 31.58 -0.98
CA ALA A 577 -24.86 31.84 -0.66
C ALA A 577 -24.30 30.81 0.35
N LEU A 578 -25.13 30.35 1.30
CA LEU A 578 -24.76 29.30 2.26
C LEU A 578 -24.38 27.99 1.57
N TRP A 579 -25.13 27.58 0.52
CA TRP A 579 -24.83 26.36 -0.25
C TRP A 579 -23.55 26.49 -1.06
N LEU A 580 -23.25 27.69 -1.59
CA LEU A 580 -22.01 27.97 -2.28
C LEU A 580 -20.81 27.89 -1.33
N VAL A 581 -20.91 28.53 -0.18
CA VAL A 581 -19.85 28.50 0.85
C VAL A 581 -19.64 27.07 1.37
N ALA A 582 -20.72 26.37 1.70
CA ALA A 582 -20.63 24.97 2.13
C ALA A 582 -20.03 24.05 1.05
N GLY A 583 -20.43 24.23 -0.21
CA GLY A 583 -19.87 23.50 -1.36
C GLY A 583 -18.40 23.81 -1.57
N ALA A 584 -17.99 25.06 -1.48
CA ALA A 584 -16.58 25.47 -1.57
C ALA A 584 -15.74 24.90 -0.41
N ALA A 585 -16.25 24.91 0.82
CA ALA A 585 -15.58 24.35 1.98
C ALA A 585 -15.43 22.82 1.86
N LEU A 586 -16.48 22.12 1.40
CA LEU A 586 -16.42 20.69 1.11
C LEU A 586 -15.47 20.35 -0.04
N GLY A 587 -15.46 21.19 -1.09
CA GLY A 587 -14.52 21.05 -2.22
C GLY A 587 -13.07 21.22 -1.78
N ALA A 588 -12.79 22.24 -0.96
CA ALA A 588 -11.47 22.48 -0.39
C ALA A 588 -11.03 21.34 0.55
N ALA A 589 -11.92 20.85 1.42
CA ALA A 589 -11.66 19.71 2.30
C ALA A 589 -11.43 18.41 1.48
N GLY A 590 -12.20 18.20 0.43
CA GLY A 590 -12.02 17.07 -0.50
C GLY A 590 -10.71 17.14 -1.26
N LEU A 591 -10.34 18.31 -1.76
CA LEU A 591 -9.07 18.54 -2.44
C LEU A 591 -7.88 18.32 -1.49
N TYR A 592 -7.95 18.90 -0.28
CA TYR A 592 -6.96 18.66 0.78
C TYR A 592 -6.84 17.17 1.12
N TYR A 593 -7.97 16.47 1.21
CA TYR A 593 -7.98 15.02 1.43
C TYR A 593 -7.30 14.26 0.29
N LEU A 594 -7.57 14.61 -0.96
CA LEU A 594 -6.96 13.97 -2.14
C LEU A 594 -5.44 14.21 -2.20
N THR A 595 -4.98 15.43 -1.91
CA THR A 595 -3.54 15.74 -1.86
C THR A 595 -2.82 15.01 -0.73
N ARG A 596 -3.52 14.63 0.33
CA ARG A 596 -2.98 13.92 1.50
C ARG A 596 -3.04 12.39 1.37
N THR A 597 -3.75 11.82 0.39
CA THR A 597 -3.88 10.37 0.20
C THR A 597 -2.64 9.71 -0.43
N GLY A 598 -1.56 10.43 -0.67
CA GLY A 598 -0.26 9.90 -1.10
C GLY A 598 0.72 9.71 0.07
N ASN A 599 1.82 9.00 -0.20
CA ASN A 599 2.96 8.82 0.74
C ASN A 599 3.77 10.10 1.03
N SER A 600 3.24 11.28 0.68
CA SER A 600 3.90 12.57 0.87
C SER A 600 3.92 12.97 2.36
N GLY A 601 5.09 13.27 2.85
CA GLY A 601 5.47 13.48 4.24
C GLY A 601 4.93 14.73 4.96
N LEU A 602 3.64 15.00 4.88
CA LEU A 602 2.98 16.12 5.58
C LEU A 602 2.25 15.67 6.88
N ALA A 603 2.68 14.58 7.50
CA ALA A 603 2.13 14.21 8.81
C ALA A 603 2.78 15.05 9.91
N THR A 604 1.97 15.65 10.80
CA THR A 604 2.48 16.38 11.95
C THR A 604 3.10 15.42 12.98
N ASP A 605 4.03 15.91 13.81
CA ASP A 605 4.66 15.09 14.85
C ASP A 605 3.64 14.49 15.81
N LEU A 606 2.59 15.22 16.15
CA LEU A 606 1.49 14.72 16.98
C LEU A 606 0.77 13.53 16.31
N GLU A 607 0.51 13.62 15.02
CA GLU A 607 -0.09 12.53 14.26
C GLU A 607 0.83 11.30 14.21
N LEU A 608 2.14 11.50 14.04
CA LEU A 608 3.12 10.42 14.03
C LEU A 608 3.22 9.75 15.42
N GLN A 609 3.17 10.51 16.50
CA GLN A 609 3.15 9.98 17.86
C GLN A 609 1.87 9.17 18.12
N PHE A 610 0.71 9.69 17.72
CA PHE A 610 -0.56 8.99 17.88
C PHE A 610 -0.62 7.70 17.03
N ARG A 611 -0.06 7.73 15.82
CA ARG A 611 0.08 6.54 14.97
C ARG A 611 0.93 5.46 15.64
N ARG A 612 2.07 5.83 16.23
CA ARG A 612 2.95 4.93 16.97
C ARG A 612 2.27 4.36 18.22
N MET A 613 1.55 5.19 18.95
CA MET A 613 0.79 4.74 20.13
C MET A 613 -0.24 3.65 19.76
N LEU A 614 -1.02 3.87 18.71
CA LEU A 614 -2.01 2.87 18.24
C LEU A 614 -1.34 1.58 17.76
N GLU A 615 -0.23 1.70 17.06
CA GLU A 615 0.51 0.53 16.57
C GLU A 615 1.12 -0.29 17.70
N ASN A 616 1.72 0.37 18.69
CA ASN A 616 2.27 -0.29 19.88
C ASN A 616 1.17 -0.94 20.74
N ALA A 617 -0.03 -0.33 20.80
CA ALA A 617 -1.15 -0.86 21.58
C ALA A 617 -1.84 -2.05 20.91
N PHE A 618 -1.99 -2.05 19.60
CA PHE A 618 -2.80 -3.04 18.86
C PHE A 618 -1.99 -3.94 17.91
N GLY A 619 -0.71 -3.70 17.76
CA GLY A 619 0.14 -4.42 16.82
C GLY A 619 -0.14 -4.12 15.34
N VAL A 620 -1.31 -3.57 15.01
CA VAL A 620 -1.72 -3.16 13.65
C VAL A 620 -2.37 -1.79 13.72
N ARG A 621 -1.99 -0.89 12.81
CA ARG A 621 -2.53 0.46 12.79
C ARG A 621 -3.91 0.51 12.11
N PRO A 622 -5.02 0.85 12.83
CA PRO A 622 -6.32 1.09 12.22
C PRO A 622 -6.29 2.36 11.37
N ARG A 623 -7.17 2.44 10.37
CA ARG A 623 -7.28 3.60 9.48
C ARG A 623 -8.05 4.74 10.14
N PHE A 624 -7.44 5.91 10.30
CA PHE A 624 -8.08 7.10 10.93
C PHE A 624 -9.40 7.50 10.28
N LYS A 625 -9.48 7.45 8.96
CA LYS A 625 -10.72 7.77 8.22
C LYS A 625 -11.88 6.83 8.55
N GLU A 626 -11.61 5.63 9.05
CA GLU A 626 -12.63 4.67 9.49
C GLU A 626 -13.15 5.01 10.88
N PHE A 627 -12.28 4.94 11.90
CA PHE A 627 -12.73 5.03 13.29
C PHE A 627 -12.90 6.45 13.83
N LEU A 628 -12.29 7.49 13.23
CA LEU A 628 -12.49 8.88 13.63
C LEU A 628 -13.55 9.62 12.82
N LEU A 629 -13.87 9.18 11.61
CA LEU A 629 -14.80 9.90 10.74
C LEU A 629 -15.96 9.01 10.27
N GLY A 630 -15.69 7.99 9.49
CA GLY A 630 -16.73 7.25 8.77
C GLY A 630 -17.67 6.48 9.65
N HIS A 631 -17.15 5.66 10.56
CA HIS A 631 -17.96 4.85 11.48
C HIS A 631 -18.69 5.66 12.54
N PRO A 632 -18.08 6.69 13.19
CA PRO A 632 -18.80 7.59 14.08
C PRO A 632 -19.96 8.31 13.39
N LEU A 633 -19.74 8.82 12.18
CA LEU A 633 -20.80 9.46 11.38
C LEU A 633 -21.90 8.48 10.99
N LEU A 634 -21.56 7.22 10.70
CA LEU A 634 -22.55 6.19 10.41
C LEU A 634 -23.44 5.95 11.62
N MET A 635 -22.85 5.74 12.79
CA MET A 635 -23.57 5.41 14.01
C MET A 635 -24.41 6.59 14.51
N LEU A 636 -23.86 7.81 14.49
CA LEU A 636 -24.56 9.04 14.80
C LEU A 636 -25.69 9.31 13.78
N GLY A 637 -25.40 9.16 12.48
CA GLY A 637 -26.37 9.34 11.40
C GLY A 637 -27.55 8.37 11.50
N ILE A 638 -27.31 7.11 11.85
CA ILE A 638 -28.36 6.12 12.11
C ILE A 638 -29.18 6.56 13.32
N TRP A 639 -28.55 6.89 14.44
CA TRP A 639 -29.23 7.26 15.68
C TRP A 639 -30.11 8.52 15.51
N LEU A 640 -29.60 9.54 14.81
CA LEU A 640 -30.36 10.76 14.47
C LEU A 640 -31.49 10.47 13.49
N SER A 641 -31.24 9.64 12.47
CA SER A 641 -32.25 9.28 11.46
C SER A 641 -33.38 8.40 12.02
N LEU A 642 -33.15 7.69 13.13
CA LEU A 642 -34.19 7.00 13.88
C LEU A 642 -35.16 7.99 14.59
N ARG A 643 -34.75 9.24 14.79
CA ARG A 643 -35.55 10.33 15.35
C ARG A 643 -36.22 11.16 14.24
N ASP A 644 -35.43 11.58 13.24
CA ASP A 644 -35.91 12.45 12.15
C ASP A 644 -35.21 12.10 10.84
N ARG A 645 -36.00 11.90 9.78
CA ARG A 645 -35.52 11.61 8.41
C ARG A 645 -34.61 12.70 7.81
N ARG A 646 -34.67 13.91 8.36
CA ARG A 646 -33.80 15.01 7.90
C ARG A 646 -32.32 14.68 7.98
N TRP A 647 -31.91 13.81 8.90
CA TRP A 647 -30.52 13.43 9.14
C TRP A 647 -29.97 12.36 8.19
N LEU A 648 -30.79 11.82 7.27
CA LEU A 648 -30.34 10.81 6.29
C LEU A 648 -29.18 11.28 5.41
N TRP A 649 -29.00 12.59 5.22
CA TRP A 649 -27.87 13.13 4.47
C TRP A 649 -26.50 12.84 5.11
N LEU A 650 -26.45 12.66 6.42
CA LEU A 650 -25.20 12.27 7.11
C LEU A 650 -24.66 10.92 6.62
N LEU A 651 -25.54 10.03 6.15
CA LEU A 651 -25.16 8.73 5.64
C LEU A 651 -24.34 8.82 4.34
N ILE A 652 -24.41 9.94 3.62
CA ILE A 652 -23.58 10.21 2.44
C ILE A 652 -22.09 10.28 2.85
N PHE A 653 -21.79 11.03 3.90
CA PHE A 653 -20.41 11.12 4.43
C PHE A 653 -20.00 9.84 5.16
N ALA A 654 -20.93 9.19 5.84
CA ALA A 654 -20.70 7.90 6.49
C ALA A 654 -20.31 6.79 5.49
N THR A 655 -20.63 6.95 4.19
CA THR A 655 -20.21 6.03 3.12
C THR A 655 -18.70 5.87 3.09
N VAL A 656 -17.92 6.92 3.40
CA VAL A 656 -16.46 6.90 3.41
C VAL A 656 -15.91 5.81 4.35
N GLY A 657 -16.55 5.57 5.51
CA GLY A 657 -16.14 4.50 6.43
C GLY A 657 -16.35 3.10 5.84
N GLN A 658 -17.49 2.86 5.19
CA GLN A 658 -17.80 1.58 4.57
C GLN A 658 -16.95 1.30 3.34
N LEU A 659 -16.62 2.35 2.57
CA LEU A 659 -15.68 2.26 1.46
C LEU A 659 -14.27 1.92 1.93
N SER A 660 -13.79 2.61 2.97
CA SER A 660 -12.46 2.36 3.50
C SER A 660 -12.32 0.95 4.06
N LEU A 661 -13.38 0.41 4.65
CA LEU A 661 -13.46 -0.96 5.13
C LEU A 661 -13.23 -1.97 3.98
N VAL A 662 -13.87 -1.78 2.82
CA VAL A 662 -13.67 -2.61 1.62
C VAL A 662 -12.31 -2.34 0.98
N ASP A 663 -11.89 -1.07 0.89
CA ASP A 663 -10.61 -0.65 0.32
C ASP A 663 -9.41 -1.23 1.08
N THR A 664 -9.55 -1.54 2.37
CA THR A 664 -8.51 -2.23 3.13
C THR A 664 -8.07 -3.53 2.46
N PHE A 665 -9.00 -4.25 1.84
CA PHE A 665 -8.76 -5.49 1.12
C PHE A 665 -8.42 -5.32 -0.37
N ALA A 666 -8.49 -4.09 -0.89
CA ALA A 666 -8.03 -3.74 -2.23
C ALA A 666 -6.49 -3.54 -2.30
N HIS A 667 -5.82 -3.41 -1.15
CA HIS A 667 -4.36 -3.40 -1.05
C HIS A 667 -3.82 -4.84 -1.04
N LEU A 668 -3.81 -5.47 -2.20
CA LEU A 668 -3.54 -6.90 -2.39
C LEU A 668 -2.13 -7.35 -1.97
N HIS A 669 -1.18 -6.42 -1.83
CA HIS A 669 0.18 -6.69 -1.34
C HIS A 669 0.29 -6.73 0.19
N THR A 670 -0.76 -6.29 0.90
CA THR A 670 -0.83 -6.42 2.36
C THR A 670 -1.29 -7.84 2.71
N PRO A 671 -0.65 -8.51 3.68
CA PRO A 671 -1.12 -9.81 4.15
C PRO A 671 -2.60 -9.77 4.54
N LEU A 672 -3.32 -10.81 4.18
CA LEU A 672 -4.77 -10.84 4.37
C LEU A 672 -5.15 -10.82 5.86
N ASP A 673 -4.39 -11.49 6.72
CA ASP A 673 -4.57 -11.49 8.18
C ASP A 673 -4.42 -10.09 8.78
N ILE A 674 -3.40 -9.33 8.36
CA ILE A 674 -3.21 -7.92 8.76
C ILE A 674 -4.41 -7.07 8.31
N SER A 675 -4.92 -7.30 7.10
CA SER A 675 -6.09 -6.59 6.58
C SER A 675 -7.36 -6.89 7.40
N VAL A 676 -7.56 -8.16 7.81
CA VAL A 676 -8.67 -8.57 8.66
C VAL A 676 -8.58 -7.93 10.06
N ILE A 677 -7.41 -7.99 10.70
CA ILE A 677 -7.19 -7.38 12.01
C ILE A 677 -7.43 -5.86 11.94
N ARG A 678 -6.91 -5.20 10.90
CA ARG A 678 -7.09 -3.75 10.67
C ARG A 678 -8.57 -3.37 10.53
N ALA A 679 -9.32 -4.15 9.75
CA ALA A 679 -10.77 -3.95 9.56
C ALA A 679 -11.56 -4.17 10.86
N ALA A 680 -11.24 -5.22 11.61
CA ALA A 680 -11.86 -5.51 12.90
C ALA A 680 -11.61 -4.39 13.94
N LEU A 681 -10.36 -3.92 14.03
CA LEU A 681 -10.01 -2.78 14.89
C LEU A 681 -10.70 -1.50 14.44
N GLY A 682 -10.79 -1.23 13.13
CA GLY A 682 -11.51 -0.10 12.57
C GLY A 682 -12.99 -0.10 12.98
N LEU A 683 -13.64 -1.26 12.89
CA LEU A 683 -15.03 -1.44 13.31
C LEU A 683 -15.22 -1.27 14.82
N LEU A 684 -14.36 -1.90 15.63
CA LEU A 684 -14.46 -1.82 17.09
C LEU A 684 -14.25 -0.38 17.60
N LEU A 685 -13.15 0.23 17.22
CA LEU A 685 -12.85 1.61 17.60
C LEU A 685 -13.89 2.58 17.01
N GLY A 686 -14.36 2.33 15.80
CA GLY A 686 -15.42 3.10 15.16
C GLY A 686 -16.75 3.02 15.89
N ALA A 687 -17.10 1.87 16.48
CA ALA A 687 -18.26 1.73 17.34
C ALA A 687 -18.11 2.53 18.63
N LEU A 688 -16.94 2.46 19.28
CA LEU A 688 -16.67 3.21 20.52
C LEU A 688 -16.71 4.74 20.28
N THR A 689 -16.04 5.21 19.24
CA THR A 689 -16.06 6.64 18.87
C THR A 689 -17.44 7.09 18.39
N GLY A 690 -18.22 6.19 17.77
CA GLY A 690 -19.62 6.43 17.41
C GLY A 690 -20.53 6.61 18.63
N LEU A 691 -20.35 5.79 19.66
CA LEU A 691 -21.06 5.98 20.95
C LEU A 691 -20.68 7.31 21.61
N ALA A 692 -19.38 7.65 21.59
CA ALA A 692 -18.90 8.94 22.09
C ALA A 692 -19.53 10.10 21.31
N ALA A 693 -19.61 10.01 19.98
CA ALA A 693 -20.25 11.04 19.14
C ALA A 693 -21.74 11.23 19.48
N ILE A 694 -22.49 10.15 19.75
CA ILE A 694 -23.87 10.23 20.21
C ILE A 694 -23.97 10.91 21.59
N ALA A 695 -23.05 10.57 22.51
CA ALA A 695 -23.02 11.18 23.84
C ALA A 695 -22.72 12.69 23.78
N VAL A 696 -21.72 13.08 22.98
CA VAL A 696 -21.37 14.50 22.75
C VAL A 696 -22.52 15.26 22.10
N TRP A 697 -23.18 14.67 21.09
CA TRP A 697 -24.35 15.29 20.46
C TRP A 697 -25.47 15.55 21.48
N ARG A 698 -25.78 14.56 22.31
CA ARG A 698 -26.80 14.68 23.33
C ARG A 698 -26.44 15.75 24.40
N ALA A 699 -25.21 15.77 24.84
CA ALA A 699 -24.72 16.80 25.75
C ALA A 699 -24.89 18.20 25.13
N GLY A 700 -24.54 18.35 23.84
CA GLY A 700 -24.78 19.58 23.08
C GLY A 700 -26.27 19.99 23.01
N GLU A 701 -27.17 19.03 22.72
CA GLU A 701 -28.63 19.29 22.72
C GLU A 701 -29.14 19.74 24.11
N THR A 702 -28.62 19.12 25.19
CA THR A 702 -29.03 19.50 26.55
C THR A 702 -28.57 20.88 26.94
N LEU A 703 -27.31 21.22 26.60
CA LEU A 703 -26.74 22.56 26.84
C LEU A 703 -27.48 23.63 26.03
N TRP A 704 -27.78 23.35 24.76
CA TRP A 704 -28.51 24.25 23.89
C TRP A 704 -29.92 24.56 24.47
N ARG A 705 -30.67 23.53 24.87
CA ARG A 705 -32.00 23.69 25.50
C ARG A 705 -31.91 24.40 26.84
N ALA A 706 -30.82 24.24 27.59
CA ALA A 706 -30.62 24.96 28.83
C ALA A 706 -30.35 26.46 28.59
N ALA A 707 -29.63 26.77 27.51
CA ALA A 707 -29.31 28.16 27.11
C ALA A 707 -30.53 28.89 26.54
N GLU A 708 -31.49 28.20 25.92
CA GLU A 708 -32.73 28.77 25.39
C GLU A 708 -33.82 28.99 26.46
N ARG A 709 -33.67 28.45 27.70
CA ARG A 709 -34.59 28.77 28.78
C ARG A 709 -34.42 30.21 29.21
N PRO A 710 -35.47 31.04 29.13
CA PRO A 710 -35.38 32.44 29.61
C PRO A 710 -34.93 32.42 31.06
N ARG A 711 -33.95 33.22 31.40
CA ARG A 711 -33.56 33.53 32.78
C ARG A 711 -34.75 34.24 33.40
N SER A 712 -35.57 33.52 34.18
CA SER A 712 -36.65 34.06 35.03
C SER A 712 -36.05 34.82 36.18
#